data_6a2de6d8fce965fc3072db61d2b9a377
#
_entry.id   6a2de6d8fce965fc3072db61d2b9a377
#
_cell.length_a   1.000
_cell.length_b   1.000
_cell.length_c   1.000
_cell.angle_alpha   90.00
_cell.angle_beta   90.00
_cell.angle_gamma   90.00
#
_symmetry.space_group_name_H-M   'P 1'
#
loop_
_entity.id
_entity.type
_entity.pdbx_description
1 polymer ?
#
loop_
_entity_poly.entity_id
_entity_poly.type
_entity_poly.pdbx_seq_one_letter_code
_entity_poly.pdbx_strand_id
1 'polypeptide(L)'
;MKVKFLAILAIAALAVACHKDPTGNDSSGKDIRKELTQTSSWSVIGTIDGTSWNKDIAMKTNGTWHAAFDVTIVASDEFKFRFGGGWDVNLGATSSSTTTVSVDTKVNLSQGGGNLKIAAGTYDIYLAPGIPIAYFIKAGSKFTHAAEGGGETGADLAGDYSASLAPASKKSGITYQLNVYSFADSDGDGWGDFQGIIDHLDYLDAIGATALWLSPVNASQSYHAYDIKDYNSINPIYGGKNATAAQAQTKLKALIDAAAEKNIDIYIDYVLNHSGDQCSWFTQAKAGNTTYRDYYVFSDNYQADQAAGRIDNFAGQTDPHMGGWHSAVSGNPAYTGGKNLHYKLDVTSASAPKLTVTETTDAAQSDGDSGWYIFDNDAHQMRKTSDKIFEITLKYPSGNKWGVLVKDHPSEWGDHKWGAPASNPKITFGTPMTLVKGDAANDIIFGGVVSFYFGSFSGSMPDLNYGPYSSCQNSAAFQVLAASADKWINLGVNGLRLDAVMWIYQCHTDANVKFLSEWYNHCNATYKTRGGKGDLYMVGEAYDWSADVVAPYYKGLPSLFDFAYYGTVKDRINSGNGSNLASTIKSIQDKNRSAYNSRKYTHTSGFYDAIKLSNHDENRVASELGNNDQKKRLAGAILLTSPGKPFIYQGEELGYWGVKSSGDQNVRQPIYWEKGGKVPSSWCSFDTSIISDGMSVSEQAADSRSLLQMYRHFAYARNTHPALAEGTIEPVNSGNNAVAAWKMVSSSETVLVMHNLGGASVTVTASVTPDKVIVSSSNGEIKVSGTSVTLPAYSSVVFSVK
;
A
#
# COMPACT_ATOMS: atom_id res chain seq x y z
N MET A 1 31.83 36.34 32.21
CA MET A 1 30.76 36.59 33.23
C MET A 1 29.71 35.53 33.01
N LYS A 2 29.71 34.52 33.89
CA LYS A 2 28.84 33.34 33.81
C LYS A 2 27.51 33.69 34.45
N VAL A 3 26.39 33.40 33.79
CA VAL A 3 25.08 33.29 34.47
C VAL A 3 24.47 32.00 34.05
N LYS A 4 24.45 31.07 34.99
CA LYS A 4 23.68 29.82 34.95
C LYS A 4 22.23 30.13 35.29
N PHE A 5 21.30 29.70 34.47
CA PHE A 5 19.93 29.56 34.91
C PHE A 5 19.64 28.03 35.13
N LEU A 6 19.42 27.74 36.39
CA LEU A 6 18.87 26.49 36.88
C LEU A 6 17.35 26.61 36.74
N ALA A 7 16.73 25.75 35.97
CA ALA A 7 15.27 25.55 36.00
C ALA A 7 14.98 24.34 36.91
N ILE A 8 14.27 24.64 37.97
CA ILE A 8 13.81 23.66 38.97
C ILE A 8 12.58 22.94 38.41
N LEU A 9 12.71 21.64 38.26
CA LEU A 9 11.58 20.74 37.99
C LEU A 9 10.76 20.59 39.31
N ALA A 10 9.52 21.08 39.30
CA ALA A 10 8.57 20.79 40.35
C ALA A 10 7.81 19.53 39.95
N ILE A 11 8.19 18.40 40.53
CA ILE A 11 7.42 17.15 40.45
C ILE A 11 6.25 17.29 41.44
N ALA A 12 5.03 17.46 40.92
CA ALA A 12 3.81 17.29 41.69
C ALA A 12 3.41 15.81 41.63
N ALA A 13 3.87 15.04 42.60
CA ALA A 13 3.35 13.70 42.82
C ALA A 13 1.93 13.80 43.39
N LEU A 14 0.91 13.56 42.55
CA LEU A 14 -0.42 13.25 43.01
C LEU A 14 -0.45 11.75 43.32
N ALA A 15 -0.27 11.41 44.60
CA ALA A 15 -0.61 10.13 45.11
C ALA A 15 -2.13 9.98 45.14
N VAL A 16 -2.70 9.27 44.15
CA VAL A 16 -4.06 8.74 44.26
C VAL A 16 -3.96 7.45 45.05
N ALA A 17 -4.40 7.55 46.33
CA ALA A 17 -4.51 6.40 47.23
C ALA A 17 -5.49 5.38 46.63
N CYS A 18 -4.99 4.20 46.26
CA CYS A 18 -5.82 3.01 46.04
C CYS A 18 -6.57 2.66 47.34
N HIS A 19 -7.83 3.04 47.41
CA HIS A 19 -8.73 2.46 48.37
C HIS A 19 -9.21 1.12 47.81
N LYS A 20 -8.61 0.02 48.28
CA LYS A 20 -9.16 -1.31 48.12
C LYS A 20 -10.43 -1.41 48.96
N ASP A 21 -11.56 -1.42 48.28
CA ASP A 21 -12.84 -1.80 48.90
C ASP A 21 -12.84 -3.35 49.01
N PRO A 22 -13.04 -3.91 50.24
CA PRO A 22 -12.96 -5.36 50.40
C PRO A 22 -14.25 -6.10 50.06
N THR A 23 -15.19 -5.47 49.41
CA THR A 23 -16.44 -6.13 48.98
C THR A 23 -16.36 -6.35 47.48
N GLY A 24 -16.34 -7.62 47.02
CA GLY A 24 -16.38 -8.04 45.64
C GLY A 24 -17.52 -7.35 44.89
N ASN A 25 -17.20 -6.33 44.12
CA ASN A 25 -18.18 -5.55 43.41
C ASN A 25 -18.34 -6.12 42.03
N ASP A 26 -19.46 -6.79 41.83
CA ASP A 26 -20.02 -7.19 40.56
C ASP A 26 -20.10 -5.94 39.62
N SER A 27 -19.31 -5.93 38.57
CA SER A 27 -19.25 -4.83 37.55
C SER A 27 -20.56 -4.70 36.74
N SER A 28 -21.54 -5.56 36.98
CA SER A 28 -22.87 -5.57 36.33
C SER A 28 -23.73 -4.35 36.66
N GLY A 29 -23.25 -3.43 37.50
CA GLY A 29 -24.03 -2.29 38.00
C GLY A 29 -23.56 -0.89 37.59
N LYS A 30 -22.48 -0.72 36.84
CA LYS A 30 -21.93 0.60 36.52
C LYS A 30 -22.64 1.23 35.31
N ASP A 31 -23.19 2.45 35.51
CA ASP A 31 -23.77 3.22 34.37
C ASP A 31 -22.67 3.85 33.56
N ILE A 32 -22.42 3.30 32.38
CA ILE A 32 -21.37 3.80 31.43
C ILE A 32 -21.79 5.04 30.62
N ARG A 33 -23.05 5.49 30.69
CA ARG A 33 -23.54 6.64 29.94
C ARG A 33 -22.65 7.89 30.14
N LYS A 34 -22.16 8.09 31.36
CA LYS A 34 -21.30 9.21 31.73
C LYS A 34 -19.85 9.08 31.20
N GLU A 35 -19.47 7.88 30.82
CA GLU A 35 -18.13 7.58 30.28
C GLU A 35 -18.07 7.76 28.76
N LEU A 36 -19.22 7.73 28.08
CA LEU A 36 -19.36 7.91 26.64
C LEU A 36 -19.32 9.40 26.27
N THR A 37 -18.14 9.99 26.32
CA THR A 37 -17.94 11.44 26.16
C THR A 37 -17.27 11.81 24.85
N GLN A 38 -16.46 10.93 24.28
CA GLN A 38 -15.71 11.17 23.03
C GLN A 38 -16.61 11.02 21.82
N THR A 39 -16.28 11.68 20.72
CA THR A 39 -16.97 11.50 19.44
C THR A 39 -16.57 10.16 18.83
N SER A 40 -17.55 9.37 18.44
CA SER A 40 -17.38 8.08 17.78
C SER A 40 -17.24 8.27 16.27
N SER A 41 -16.42 7.44 15.63
CA SER A 41 -16.44 7.27 14.17
C SER A 41 -17.55 6.32 13.69
N TRP A 42 -18.23 5.61 14.61
CA TRP A 42 -19.43 4.85 14.30
C TRP A 42 -20.66 5.75 14.37
N SER A 43 -21.64 5.44 13.51
CA SER A 43 -22.94 6.11 13.46
C SER A 43 -24.06 5.08 13.26
N VAL A 44 -25.27 5.45 13.64
CA VAL A 44 -26.48 4.76 13.19
C VAL A 44 -26.94 5.43 11.90
N ILE A 45 -27.27 4.63 10.90
CA ILE A 45 -27.75 5.09 9.59
C ILE A 45 -29.00 4.30 9.20
N GLY A 46 -30.00 4.97 8.65
CA GLY A 46 -31.24 4.30 8.26
C GLY A 46 -32.29 5.26 7.78
N THR A 47 -33.57 4.86 7.89
CA THR A 47 -34.73 5.68 7.59
C THR A 47 -35.19 6.51 8.78
N ILE A 48 -34.47 6.45 9.89
CA ILE A 48 -34.77 7.12 11.16
C ILE A 48 -34.89 8.64 10.94
N ASP A 49 -35.85 9.29 11.57
CA ASP A 49 -36.15 10.72 11.42
C ASP A 49 -36.43 11.15 9.96
N GLY A 50 -36.89 10.24 9.12
CA GLY A 50 -37.19 10.51 7.71
C GLY A 50 -35.94 10.73 6.87
N THR A 51 -34.76 10.31 7.32
CA THR A 51 -33.44 10.61 6.69
C THR A 51 -33.11 9.77 5.47
N SER A 52 -33.85 8.69 5.17
CA SER A 52 -33.72 7.86 3.96
C SER A 52 -32.25 7.44 3.63
N TRP A 53 -31.49 6.97 4.61
CA TRP A 53 -30.11 6.47 4.48
C TRP A 53 -29.06 7.51 4.09
N ASN A 54 -29.31 8.79 4.23
CA ASN A 54 -28.43 9.88 3.80
C ASN A 54 -27.91 10.77 4.94
N LYS A 55 -28.29 10.49 6.18
CA LYS A 55 -27.84 11.24 7.36
C LYS A 55 -27.50 10.31 8.50
N ASP A 56 -26.28 10.45 9.01
CA ASP A 56 -25.80 9.72 10.17
C ASP A 56 -26.34 10.29 11.48
N ILE A 57 -26.74 9.39 12.38
CA ILE A 57 -26.95 9.72 13.79
C ILE A 57 -25.64 9.46 14.51
N ALA A 58 -25.01 10.54 14.97
CA ALA A 58 -23.71 10.47 15.60
C ALA A 58 -23.75 9.70 16.93
N MET A 59 -22.72 8.93 17.19
CA MET A 59 -22.52 8.21 18.44
C MET A 59 -21.44 8.86 19.31
N LYS A 60 -21.45 8.56 20.60
CA LYS A 60 -20.38 8.85 21.56
C LYS A 60 -19.70 7.55 21.96
N THR A 61 -18.44 7.63 22.39
CA THR A 61 -17.68 6.43 22.76
C THR A 61 -16.83 6.61 24.03
N ASN A 62 -16.51 5.50 24.68
CA ASN A 62 -15.47 5.36 25.69
C ASN A 62 -14.33 4.44 25.20
N GLY A 63 -14.25 4.23 23.87
CA GLY A 63 -13.28 3.32 23.26
C GLY A 63 -13.79 1.88 23.08
N THR A 64 -14.68 1.39 23.95
CA THR A 64 -15.25 0.03 23.89
C THR A 64 -16.68 0.04 23.40
N TRP A 65 -17.49 0.86 24.03
CA TRP A 65 -18.87 1.07 23.65
C TRP A 65 -19.03 2.36 22.88
N HIS A 66 -19.92 2.32 21.91
CA HIS A 66 -20.39 3.47 21.15
C HIS A 66 -21.88 3.59 21.37
N ALA A 67 -22.40 4.79 21.61
CA ALA A 67 -23.83 4.95 21.84
C ALA A 67 -24.40 6.22 21.20
N ALA A 68 -25.58 6.07 20.64
CA ALA A 68 -26.47 7.17 20.27
C ALA A 68 -27.61 7.23 21.30
N PHE A 69 -27.88 8.43 21.82
CA PHE A 69 -28.85 8.62 22.87
C PHE A 69 -30.14 9.27 22.37
N ASP A 70 -31.24 8.93 22.99
CA ASP A 70 -32.57 9.50 22.77
C ASP A 70 -33.02 9.40 21.29
N VAL A 71 -32.65 8.30 20.60
CA VAL A 71 -33.00 8.07 19.18
C VAL A 71 -34.47 7.62 19.09
N THR A 72 -35.31 8.40 18.41
CA THR A 72 -36.71 8.06 18.17
C THR A 72 -36.85 7.24 16.90
N ILE A 73 -37.43 6.05 17.00
CA ILE A 73 -37.63 5.10 15.92
C ILE A 73 -39.13 4.85 15.75
N VAL A 74 -39.62 4.84 14.52
CA VAL A 74 -40.98 4.43 14.16
C VAL A 74 -41.00 3.00 13.62
N ALA A 75 -42.15 2.34 13.63
CA ALA A 75 -42.25 0.92 13.30
C ALA A 75 -41.80 0.55 11.86
N SER A 76 -41.81 1.52 10.95
CA SER A 76 -41.33 1.35 9.58
C SER A 76 -39.83 1.52 9.41
N ASP A 77 -39.12 2.04 10.41
CA ASP A 77 -37.70 2.35 10.27
C ASP A 77 -36.83 1.09 10.17
N GLU A 78 -35.86 1.18 9.28
CA GLU A 78 -34.79 0.22 9.12
C GLU A 78 -33.45 0.94 9.28
N PHE A 79 -32.48 0.29 9.91
CA PHE A 79 -31.20 0.92 10.19
C PHE A 79 -30.06 -0.10 10.28
N LYS A 80 -28.86 0.42 10.23
CA LYS A 80 -27.57 -0.28 10.43
C LYS A 80 -26.63 0.63 11.18
N PHE A 81 -25.44 0.10 11.44
CA PHE A 81 -24.31 0.89 11.89
C PHE A 81 -23.29 1.01 10.77
N ARG A 82 -22.67 2.18 10.60
CA ARG A 82 -21.56 2.35 9.70
C ARG A 82 -20.41 3.14 10.33
N PHE A 83 -19.20 2.91 9.82
CA PHE A 83 -17.99 3.54 10.29
C PHE A 83 -17.49 4.57 9.27
N GLY A 84 -17.03 5.74 9.74
CA GLY A 84 -16.45 6.78 8.91
C GLY A 84 -17.39 7.37 7.85
N GLY A 85 -18.72 7.20 7.98
CA GLY A 85 -19.70 7.71 7.03
C GLY A 85 -19.78 6.95 5.70
N GLY A 86 -18.93 5.95 5.47
CA GLY A 86 -18.93 5.08 4.29
C GLY A 86 -19.72 3.78 4.47
N TRP A 87 -19.83 2.99 3.38
CA TRP A 87 -20.48 1.68 3.40
C TRP A 87 -19.51 0.51 3.42
N ASP A 88 -18.22 0.77 3.28
CA ASP A 88 -17.20 -0.27 3.26
C ASP A 88 -17.08 -1.00 4.60
N VAL A 89 -17.28 -0.27 5.70
CA VAL A 89 -17.35 -0.85 7.04
C VAL A 89 -18.72 -0.55 7.64
N ASN A 90 -19.58 -1.57 7.64
CA ASN A 90 -20.94 -1.46 8.22
C ASN A 90 -21.33 -2.76 8.95
N LEU A 91 -22.10 -2.64 10.01
CA LEU A 91 -22.60 -3.75 10.81
C LEU A 91 -24.12 -3.76 10.74
N GLY A 92 -24.69 -4.94 10.49
CA GLY A 92 -26.12 -5.19 10.44
C GLY A 92 -26.47 -6.56 11.04
N ALA A 93 -27.67 -7.01 10.80
CA ALA A 93 -28.13 -8.34 11.25
C ALA A 93 -27.20 -9.44 10.71
N THR A 94 -27.08 -10.55 11.46
CA THR A 94 -26.32 -11.73 10.99
C THR A 94 -26.93 -12.42 9.76
N SER A 95 -28.19 -12.11 9.46
CA SER A 95 -28.90 -12.50 8.24
C SER A 95 -28.75 -11.41 7.17
N SER A 96 -28.80 -11.75 5.88
CA SER A 96 -28.87 -10.78 4.77
C SER A 96 -30.23 -10.07 4.67
N SER A 97 -31.27 -10.59 5.36
CA SER A 97 -32.61 -10.00 5.41
C SER A 97 -32.75 -9.06 6.61
N THR A 98 -33.71 -8.11 6.50
CA THR A 98 -34.08 -7.26 7.64
C THR A 98 -34.52 -8.11 8.84
N THR A 99 -33.90 -7.87 9.99
CA THR A 99 -34.17 -8.61 11.23
C THR A 99 -34.80 -7.70 12.27
N THR A 100 -35.92 -8.15 12.88
CA THR A 100 -36.54 -7.46 14.01
C THR A 100 -35.83 -7.85 15.29
N VAL A 101 -35.39 -6.84 16.05
CA VAL A 101 -34.68 -7.00 17.33
C VAL A 101 -35.55 -6.59 18.50
N SER A 102 -35.20 -7.04 19.69
CA SER A 102 -35.97 -6.77 20.93
C SER A 102 -35.21 -5.80 21.85
N VAL A 103 -35.98 -5.06 22.63
CA VAL A 103 -35.44 -4.14 23.64
C VAL A 103 -34.69 -4.94 24.71
N ASP A 104 -33.58 -4.38 25.19
CA ASP A 104 -32.73 -4.93 26.25
C ASP A 104 -32.24 -6.37 26.00
N THR A 105 -32.06 -6.69 24.71
CA THR A 105 -31.66 -8.03 24.29
C THR A 105 -30.38 -7.91 23.42
N LYS A 106 -29.44 -8.81 23.65
CA LYS A 106 -28.20 -8.90 22.87
C LYS A 106 -28.51 -9.17 21.40
N VAL A 107 -28.04 -8.29 20.53
CA VAL A 107 -28.10 -8.42 19.07
C VAL A 107 -26.70 -8.69 18.54
N ASN A 108 -26.47 -9.90 18.01
CA ASN A 108 -25.24 -10.19 17.29
C ASN A 108 -25.31 -9.56 15.89
N LEU A 109 -24.20 -8.98 15.46
CA LEU A 109 -24.09 -8.27 14.20
C LEU A 109 -23.05 -8.93 13.28
N SER A 110 -23.12 -8.63 12.00
CA SER A 110 -22.10 -9.03 11.03
C SER A 110 -21.77 -7.91 10.06
N GLN A 111 -20.55 -7.92 9.57
CA GLN A 111 -20.09 -7.01 8.51
C GLN A 111 -20.94 -7.23 7.25
N GLY A 112 -21.46 -6.13 6.69
CA GLY A 112 -22.32 -6.17 5.50
C GLY A 112 -23.69 -6.83 5.72
N GLY A 113 -24.05 -7.16 6.97
CA GLY A 113 -25.31 -7.86 7.33
C GLY A 113 -26.58 -7.10 6.94
N GLY A 114 -27.74 -7.73 7.09
CA GLY A 114 -29.05 -7.14 6.79
C GLY A 114 -29.42 -5.96 7.67
N ASN A 115 -30.51 -5.28 7.32
CA ASN A 115 -31.02 -4.15 8.13
C ASN A 115 -31.60 -4.64 9.47
N LEU A 116 -31.63 -3.75 10.43
CA LEU A 116 -32.26 -3.95 11.72
C LEU A 116 -33.59 -3.20 11.79
N LYS A 117 -34.55 -3.75 12.52
CA LYS A 117 -35.84 -3.14 12.89
C LYS A 117 -36.09 -3.32 14.37
N ILE A 118 -36.76 -2.36 15.01
CA ILE A 118 -37.23 -2.46 16.37
C ILE A 118 -38.62 -1.84 16.48
N ALA A 119 -39.36 -2.19 17.52
CA ALA A 119 -40.68 -1.57 17.78
C ALA A 119 -40.55 -0.05 17.93
N ALA A 120 -41.63 0.68 17.59
CA ALA A 120 -41.63 2.14 17.75
C ALA A 120 -41.34 2.55 19.22
N GLY A 121 -40.47 3.55 19.37
CA GLY A 121 -40.04 4.01 20.70
C GLY A 121 -38.86 4.95 20.62
N THR A 122 -38.41 5.45 21.77
CA THR A 122 -37.17 6.21 21.91
C THR A 122 -36.16 5.37 22.66
N TYR A 123 -34.96 5.23 22.11
CA TYR A 123 -33.93 4.31 22.56
C TYR A 123 -32.58 4.98 22.74
N ASP A 124 -31.84 4.49 23.71
CA ASP A 124 -30.38 4.61 23.75
C ASP A 124 -29.81 3.36 23.08
N ILE A 125 -29.04 3.57 21.98
CA ILE A 125 -28.53 2.51 21.15
C ILE A 125 -27.05 2.33 21.47
N TYR A 126 -26.67 1.15 21.96
CA TYR A 126 -25.29 0.81 22.32
C TYR A 126 -24.72 -0.19 21.33
N LEU A 127 -23.53 0.08 20.83
CA LEU A 127 -22.76 -0.75 19.90
C LEU A 127 -21.40 -1.06 20.50
N ALA A 128 -21.01 -2.32 20.53
CA ALA A 128 -19.63 -2.73 20.78
C ALA A 128 -19.07 -3.39 19.51
N PRO A 129 -18.46 -2.62 18.61
CA PRO A 129 -18.02 -3.14 17.32
C PRO A 129 -16.87 -4.14 17.43
N GLY A 130 -16.07 -4.08 18.48
CA GLY A 130 -15.00 -5.03 18.78
C GLY A 130 -15.45 -6.48 18.90
N ILE A 131 -16.68 -6.72 19.36
CA ILE A 131 -17.31 -8.05 19.45
C ILE A 131 -18.64 -8.12 18.70
N PRO A 132 -18.84 -7.43 17.63
CA PRO A 132 -19.99 -6.98 16.88
C PRO A 132 -21.34 -7.29 17.51
N ILE A 133 -21.68 -6.57 18.58
CA ILE A 133 -22.97 -6.67 19.28
C ILE A 133 -23.59 -5.29 19.48
N ALA A 134 -24.92 -5.27 19.57
CA ALA A 134 -25.65 -4.07 19.93
C ALA A 134 -26.74 -4.35 20.95
N TYR A 135 -27.16 -3.30 21.68
CA TYR A 135 -28.30 -3.27 22.57
C TYR A 135 -29.14 -2.03 22.29
N PHE A 136 -30.44 -2.19 22.40
CA PHE A 136 -31.44 -1.13 22.29
C PHE A 136 -32.17 -0.99 23.63
N ILE A 137 -31.84 0.03 24.36
CA ILE A 137 -32.34 0.27 25.69
C ILE A 137 -33.35 1.41 25.62
N LYS A 138 -34.47 1.33 26.36
CA LYS A 138 -35.40 2.48 26.45
C LYS A 138 -34.64 3.71 26.92
N ALA A 139 -34.81 4.83 26.23
CA ALA A 139 -34.13 6.07 26.52
C ALA A 139 -34.21 6.45 28.01
N GLY A 140 -33.09 6.79 28.61
CA GLY A 140 -32.95 7.13 30.01
C GLY A 140 -32.92 5.97 30.97
N SER A 141 -33.06 4.71 30.52
CA SER A 141 -32.87 3.53 31.35
C SER A 141 -31.38 3.22 31.54
N LYS A 142 -31.07 2.57 32.67
CA LYS A 142 -29.68 2.19 32.96
C LYS A 142 -29.25 1.05 32.02
N PHE A 143 -28.05 1.18 31.45
CA PHE A 143 -27.41 0.12 30.63
C PHE A 143 -26.67 -0.85 31.53
N THR A 144 -27.12 -2.09 31.63
CA THR A 144 -26.60 -3.12 32.54
C THR A 144 -25.65 -4.11 31.88
N HIS A 145 -25.45 -4.02 30.54
CA HIS A 145 -24.66 -4.98 29.77
C HIS A 145 -23.24 -4.49 29.47
N ALA A 146 -22.74 -3.51 30.22
CA ALA A 146 -21.40 -2.92 29.97
C ALA A 146 -20.26 -3.94 29.91
N ALA A 147 -20.35 -4.98 30.77
CA ALA A 147 -19.38 -6.07 30.82
C ALA A 147 -19.41 -6.97 29.57
N GLU A 148 -20.52 -7.00 28.81
CA GLU A 148 -20.66 -7.83 27.61
C GLU A 148 -19.99 -7.20 26.37
N GLY A 149 -19.67 -5.91 26.39
CA GLY A 149 -19.00 -5.21 25.32
C GLY A 149 -17.54 -5.58 25.11
N GLY A 150 -17.03 -6.48 25.93
CA GLY A 150 -15.61 -6.81 25.90
C GLY A 150 -14.73 -5.67 26.40
N GLY A 151 -15.36 -4.68 27.06
CA GLY A 151 -14.66 -3.61 27.76
C GLY A 151 -13.96 -4.16 28.97
N GLU A 152 -12.69 -4.23 28.85
CA GLU A 152 -11.80 -4.95 29.72
C GLU A 152 -11.50 -4.30 31.01
N THR A 153 -11.47 -5.16 31.97
CA THR A 153 -10.37 -5.19 32.92
C THR A 153 -9.30 -6.15 32.37
N GLY A 154 -8.71 -5.83 31.20
CA GLY A 154 -7.54 -6.55 30.73
C GLY A 154 -6.44 -6.39 31.74
N ALA A 155 -5.70 -7.44 31.98
CA ALA A 155 -4.45 -7.33 32.70
C ALA A 155 -3.68 -6.19 32.02
N ASP A 156 -3.25 -5.24 32.83
CA ASP A 156 -2.42 -4.14 32.40
C ASP A 156 -1.27 -4.74 31.59
N LEU A 157 -1.20 -4.42 30.30
CA LEU A 157 -0.09 -4.84 29.47
C LEU A 157 1.18 -4.05 29.87
N ALA A 158 1.17 -3.44 31.06
CA ALA A 158 2.22 -2.62 31.60
C ALA A 158 3.55 -3.39 31.70
N GLY A 159 4.41 -3.15 30.74
CA GLY A 159 5.83 -3.34 30.82
C GLY A 159 6.51 -2.00 30.65
N ASP A 160 7.66 -1.82 31.23
CA ASP A 160 8.50 -0.67 30.92
C ASP A 160 9.13 -0.87 29.53
N TYR A 161 8.51 -0.29 28.52
CA TYR A 161 8.97 -0.32 27.14
C TYR A 161 9.83 0.88 26.76
N SER A 162 10.21 1.69 27.73
CA SER A 162 11.15 2.80 27.58
C SER A 162 12.60 2.34 27.40
N ALA A 163 12.88 1.06 27.72
CA ALA A 163 14.19 0.48 27.50
C ALA A 163 14.41 0.21 26.01
N SER A 164 15.55 0.64 25.48
CA SER A 164 16.01 0.33 24.13
C SER A 164 15.90 -1.18 23.85
N LEU A 165 15.12 -1.53 22.83
CA LEU A 165 14.97 -2.90 22.40
C LEU A 165 16.24 -3.34 21.69
N ALA A 166 17.05 -4.16 22.34
CA ALA A 166 18.18 -4.81 21.67
C ALA A 166 17.63 -5.99 20.83
N PRO A 167 17.58 -5.90 19.49
CA PRO A 167 17.06 -6.99 18.69
C PRO A 167 17.97 -8.21 18.80
N ALA A 168 17.39 -9.40 18.95
CA ALA A 168 18.13 -10.66 18.96
C ALA A 168 18.87 -10.88 17.63
N SER A 169 18.30 -10.38 16.53
CA SER A 169 18.91 -10.41 15.20
C SER A 169 18.35 -9.31 14.31
N LYS A 170 19.21 -8.49 13.69
CA LYS A 170 18.81 -7.54 12.65
C LYS A 170 18.25 -8.23 11.40
N LYS A 171 18.65 -9.46 11.12
CA LYS A 171 18.28 -10.20 9.90
C LYS A 171 16.81 -10.58 9.88
N SER A 172 16.28 -11.01 11.01
CA SER A 172 14.86 -11.35 11.21
C SER A 172 14.10 -10.27 11.99
N GLY A 173 14.75 -9.13 12.19
CA GLY A 173 14.18 -8.01 12.89
C GLY A 173 13.09 -7.31 12.10
N ILE A 174 12.31 -6.49 12.80
CA ILE A 174 11.15 -5.79 12.27
C ILE A 174 11.58 -4.67 11.33
N THR A 175 10.99 -4.61 10.13
CA THR A 175 11.11 -3.47 9.24
C THR A 175 9.86 -2.62 9.32
N TYR A 176 10.02 -1.32 9.53
CA TYR A 176 8.92 -0.37 9.47
C TYR A 176 8.91 0.32 8.11
N GLN A 177 7.82 0.16 7.35
CA GLN A 177 7.60 0.83 6.08
C GLN A 177 6.98 2.20 6.32
N LEU A 178 7.58 3.25 5.79
CA LEU A 178 7.04 4.60 5.86
C LEU A 178 7.10 5.34 4.52
N ASN A 179 6.12 6.20 4.30
CA ASN A 179 6.09 7.14 3.19
C ASN A 179 6.68 8.46 3.69
N VAL A 180 7.84 8.85 3.17
CA VAL A 180 8.55 10.06 3.64
C VAL A 180 7.62 11.28 3.61
N TYR A 181 6.90 11.48 2.50
CA TYR A 181 6.01 12.63 2.28
C TYR A 181 4.84 12.74 3.28
N SER A 182 4.45 11.65 3.94
CA SER A 182 3.30 11.63 4.85
C SER A 182 3.63 11.22 6.28
N PHE A 183 4.89 10.90 6.60
CA PHE A 183 5.26 10.42 7.92
C PHE A 183 5.27 11.55 8.97
N ALA A 184 6.12 12.56 8.81
CA ALA A 184 6.24 13.68 9.75
C ALA A 184 6.82 14.92 9.05
N ASP A 185 6.19 16.06 9.25
CA ASP A 185 6.55 17.39 8.74
C ASP A 185 7.25 18.17 9.85
N SER A 186 8.54 18.43 9.69
CA SER A 186 9.36 19.08 10.72
C SER A 186 9.31 20.60 10.67
N ASP A 187 8.92 21.19 9.55
CA ASP A 187 9.03 22.63 9.31
C ASP A 187 7.72 23.34 8.92
N GLY A 188 6.63 22.56 8.85
CA GLY A 188 5.27 23.08 8.67
C GLY A 188 4.91 23.45 7.24
N ASP A 189 5.62 22.94 6.23
CA ASP A 189 5.29 23.18 4.82
C ASP A 189 4.20 22.24 4.28
N GLY A 190 3.82 21.24 5.05
CA GLY A 190 2.77 20.26 4.75
C GLY A 190 3.27 19.02 4.03
N TRP A 191 4.59 18.84 3.94
CA TRP A 191 5.23 17.62 3.45
C TRP A 191 6.04 16.97 4.55
N GLY A 192 6.02 15.65 4.61
CA GLY A 192 6.95 14.91 5.45
C GLY A 192 8.38 15.00 4.91
N ASP A 193 9.35 15.03 5.81
CA ASP A 193 10.77 15.20 5.48
C ASP A 193 11.68 14.32 6.34
N PHE A 194 12.98 14.26 6.00
CA PHE A 194 13.95 13.44 6.73
C PHE A 194 14.18 13.92 8.16
N GLN A 195 14.04 15.22 8.43
CA GLN A 195 14.17 15.71 9.80
C GLN A 195 12.99 15.23 10.65
N GLY A 196 11.78 15.24 10.10
CA GLY A 196 10.61 14.68 10.77
C GLY A 196 10.79 13.21 11.14
N ILE A 197 11.45 12.42 10.28
CA ILE A 197 11.79 11.02 10.63
C ILE A 197 12.83 10.98 11.75
N ILE A 198 13.88 11.82 11.70
CA ILE A 198 14.91 11.91 12.74
C ILE A 198 14.27 12.23 14.10
N ASP A 199 13.38 13.20 14.14
CA ASP A 199 12.70 13.66 15.35
C ASP A 199 11.81 12.57 15.99
N HIS A 200 11.43 11.55 15.22
CA HIS A 200 10.58 10.44 15.67
C HIS A 200 11.30 9.07 15.69
N LEU A 201 12.63 9.05 15.65
CA LEU A 201 13.38 7.80 15.75
C LEU A 201 13.16 7.06 17.07
N ASP A 202 12.88 7.77 18.18
CA ASP A 202 12.54 7.15 19.45
C ASP A 202 11.22 6.36 19.40
N TYR A 203 10.25 6.86 18.64
CA TYR A 203 8.99 6.13 18.39
C TYR A 203 9.24 4.84 17.61
N LEU A 204 10.06 4.92 16.56
CA LEU A 204 10.40 3.78 15.71
C LEU A 204 11.24 2.73 16.45
N ASP A 205 12.15 3.16 17.31
CA ASP A 205 12.92 2.30 18.22
C ASP A 205 11.98 1.60 19.22
N ALA A 206 11.06 2.35 19.84
CA ALA A 206 10.08 1.81 20.79
C ALA A 206 9.10 0.82 20.17
N ILE A 207 8.85 0.87 18.86
CA ILE A 207 8.07 -0.13 18.12
C ILE A 207 8.90 -1.38 17.79
N GLY A 208 10.18 -1.37 18.11
CA GLY A 208 11.11 -2.47 17.88
C GLY A 208 11.64 -2.55 16.45
N ALA A 209 11.53 -1.46 15.67
CA ALA A 209 12.05 -1.43 14.32
C ALA A 209 13.59 -1.60 14.30
N THR A 210 14.08 -2.52 13.48
CA THR A 210 15.50 -2.73 13.22
C THR A 210 15.92 -2.22 11.85
N ALA A 211 14.94 -1.83 11.04
CA ALA A 211 15.13 -1.20 9.76
C ALA A 211 13.93 -0.32 9.40
N LEU A 212 14.17 0.73 8.62
CA LEU A 212 13.15 1.57 8.00
C LEU A 212 13.20 1.38 6.48
N TRP A 213 12.08 1.05 5.87
CA TRP A 213 11.92 1.10 4.43
C TRP A 213 11.24 2.43 4.06
N LEU A 214 12.00 3.32 3.43
CA LEU A 214 11.53 4.61 2.94
C LEU A 214 10.92 4.44 1.56
N SER A 215 9.74 5.03 1.31
CA SER A 215 9.22 5.22 -0.06
C SER A 215 10.27 5.87 -0.96
N PRO A 216 10.15 5.81 -2.32
CA PRO A 216 11.19 6.33 -3.20
C PRO A 216 11.62 7.75 -2.83
N VAL A 217 12.92 7.95 -2.65
CA VAL A 217 13.51 9.21 -2.18
C VAL A 217 14.11 10.05 -3.29
N ASN A 218 14.25 9.48 -4.48
CA ASN A 218 14.85 10.17 -5.62
C ASN A 218 13.96 11.30 -6.16
N ALA A 219 14.56 12.25 -6.87
CA ALA A 219 13.82 13.30 -7.55
C ALA A 219 12.80 12.71 -8.53
N SER A 220 11.52 13.08 -8.39
CA SER A 220 10.37 12.47 -9.07
C SER A 220 9.38 13.51 -9.59
N GLN A 221 8.35 13.05 -10.30
CA GLN A 221 7.30 13.90 -10.87
C GLN A 221 6.10 14.04 -9.96
N SER A 222 5.77 12.96 -9.24
CA SER A 222 4.59 12.86 -8.39
C SER A 222 4.96 12.69 -6.92
N TYR A 223 3.97 12.80 -6.06
CA TYR A 223 4.13 12.61 -4.61
C TYR A 223 4.56 11.19 -4.24
N HIS A 224 4.11 10.19 -4.99
CA HIS A 224 4.45 8.78 -4.72
C HIS A 224 5.88 8.42 -5.10
N ALA A 225 6.49 9.23 -5.97
CA ALA A 225 7.90 9.20 -6.35
C ALA A 225 8.38 7.93 -7.10
N TYR A 226 7.47 7.08 -7.61
CA TYR A 226 7.85 5.94 -8.47
C TYR A 226 8.21 6.37 -9.89
N ASP A 227 7.81 7.56 -10.33
CA ASP A 227 8.12 8.18 -11.62
C ASP A 227 9.40 9.04 -11.54
N ILE A 228 10.54 8.36 -11.37
CA ILE A 228 11.84 8.97 -11.08
C ILE A 228 12.33 9.84 -12.24
N LYS A 229 12.69 11.09 -11.94
CA LYS A 229 13.32 12.04 -12.90
C LYS A 229 14.84 11.98 -12.90
N ASP A 230 15.44 11.70 -11.75
CA ASP A 230 16.89 11.64 -11.59
C ASP A 230 17.25 10.66 -10.46
N TYR A 231 17.83 9.52 -10.84
CA TYR A 231 18.30 8.49 -9.91
C TYR A 231 19.51 8.92 -9.07
N ASN A 232 20.21 9.98 -9.49
CA ASN A 232 21.39 10.49 -8.78
C ASN A 232 21.09 11.66 -7.83
N SER A 233 19.83 12.06 -7.73
CA SER A 233 19.39 13.21 -6.95
C SER A 233 18.30 12.82 -5.97
N ILE A 234 18.33 13.38 -4.77
CA ILE A 234 17.25 13.26 -3.79
C ILE A 234 16.20 14.32 -4.10
N ASN A 235 14.94 13.98 -3.86
CA ASN A 235 13.84 14.94 -3.99
C ASN A 235 14.05 16.09 -3.00
N PRO A 236 14.17 17.35 -3.46
CA PRO A 236 14.45 18.49 -2.60
C PRO A 236 13.47 18.64 -1.45
N ILE A 237 12.20 18.26 -1.65
CA ILE A 237 11.14 18.41 -0.65
C ILE A 237 11.41 17.63 0.63
N TYR A 238 12.16 16.53 0.55
CA TYR A 238 12.52 15.71 1.72
C TYR A 238 13.68 16.30 2.54
N GLY A 239 14.31 17.35 2.04
CA GLY A 239 15.31 18.11 2.77
C GLY A 239 14.74 19.21 3.67
N GLY A 240 13.42 19.43 3.59
CA GLY A 240 12.71 20.53 4.25
C GLY A 240 12.41 21.70 3.30
N LYS A 241 11.71 22.67 3.82
CA LYS A 241 11.21 23.83 3.06
C LYS A 241 12.31 24.57 2.31
N ASN A 242 12.12 24.74 1.01
CA ASN A 242 13.07 25.41 0.11
C ASN A 242 14.45 24.76 0.05
N ALA A 243 14.59 23.50 0.45
CA ALA A 243 15.86 22.80 0.34
C ALA A 243 16.24 22.55 -1.13
N THR A 244 17.54 22.46 -1.38
CA THR A 244 18.09 21.96 -2.63
C THR A 244 18.26 20.44 -2.57
N ALA A 245 18.43 19.78 -3.71
CA ALA A 245 18.71 18.34 -3.76
C ALA A 245 19.98 17.95 -2.97
N ALA A 246 21.00 18.80 -2.96
CA ALA A 246 22.22 18.59 -2.16
C ALA A 246 21.96 18.68 -0.66
N GLN A 247 21.11 19.60 -0.22
CA GLN A 247 20.70 19.70 1.19
C GLN A 247 19.85 18.51 1.60
N ALA A 248 18.93 18.05 0.72
CA ALA A 248 18.13 16.85 0.95
C ALA A 248 19.03 15.60 1.06
N GLN A 249 20.06 15.47 0.21
CA GLN A 249 21.04 14.39 0.32
C GLN A 249 21.82 14.46 1.65
N THR A 250 22.18 15.65 2.11
CA THR A 250 22.82 15.84 3.42
C THR A 250 21.89 15.41 4.57
N LYS A 251 20.60 15.71 4.46
CA LYS A 251 19.58 15.29 5.44
C LYS A 251 19.37 13.78 5.43
N LEU A 252 19.34 13.14 4.25
CA LEU A 252 19.30 11.67 4.16
C LEU A 252 20.51 11.04 4.86
N LYS A 253 21.71 11.61 4.67
CA LYS A 253 22.91 11.13 5.39
C LYS A 253 22.75 11.29 6.90
N ALA A 254 22.23 12.42 7.36
CA ALA A 254 21.96 12.64 8.79
C ALA A 254 20.95 11.65 9.36
N LEU A 255 19.90 11.32 8.60
CA LEU A 255 18.93 10.28 8.99
C LEU A 255 19.62 8.92 9.11
N ILE A 256 20.44 8.54 8.12
CA ILE A 256 21.18 7.28 8.14
C ILE A 256 22.07 7.19 9.39
N ASP A 257 22.77 8.27 9.71
CA ASP A 257 23.68 8.30 10.88
C ASP A 257 22.90 8.23 12.20
N ALA A 258 21.82 9.01 12.34
CA ALA A 258 20.99 8.99 13.54
C ALA A 258 20.28 7.64 13.75
N ALA A 259 19.82 7.01 12.68
CA ALA A 259 19.23 5.67 12.72
C ALA A 259 20.28 4.61 13.13
N ALA A 260 21.51 4.73 12.64
CA ALA A 260 22.60 3.83 12.98
C ALA A 260 22.97 3.88 14.48
N GLU A 261 22.85 5.05 15.13
CA GLU A 261 23.05 5.19 16.59
C GLU A 261 22.03 4.36 17.39
N LYS A 262 20.84 4.13 16.82
CA LYS A 262 19.78 3.26 17.37
C LYS A 262 19.82 1.83 16.83
N ASN A 263 20.86 1.44 16.10
CA ASN A 263 20.93 0.17 15.39
C ASN A 263 19.80 -0.09 14.38
N ILE A 264 19.26 0.95 13.81
CA ILE A 264 18.23 0.89 12.77
C ILE A 264 18.88 1.07 11.40
N ASP A 265 18.67 0.11 10.51
CA ASP A 265 19.14 0.17 9.12
C ASP A 265 18.17 1.01 8.26
N ILE A 266 18.72 1.69 7.24
CA ILE A 266 17.89 2.42 6.27
C ILE A 266 17.87 1.66 4.96
N TYR A 267 16.65 1.33 4.49
CA TYR A 267 16.37 0.76 3.17
C TYR A 267 15.66 1.80 2.32
N ILE A 268 16.07 1.94 1.07
CA ILE A 268 15.38 2.82 0.11
C ILE A 268 14.67 1.99 -0.94
N ASP A 269 13.55 2.52 -1.42
CA ASP A 269 12.85 1.97 -2.57
C ASP A 269 13.63 2.27 -3.84
N TYR A 270 13.77 1.30 -4.74
CA TYR A 270 14.56 1.44 -5.95
C TYR A 270 13.80 0.88 -7.16
N VAL A 271 13.46 1.77 -8.08
CA VAL A 271 12.65 1.44 -9.26
C VAL A 271 13.55 1.01 -10.40
N LEU A 272 13.44 -0.26 -10.79
CA LEU A 272 14.26 -0.86 -11.85
C LEU A 272 13.49 -1.09 -13.15
N ASN A 273 12.16 -1.10 -13.12
CA ASN A 273 11.37 -1.39 -14.30
C ASN A 273 11.29 -0.19 -15.25
N HIS A 274 11.13 1.01 -14.74
CA HIS A 274 10.85 2.23 -15.53
C HIS A 274 11.47 3.47 -14.89
N SER A 275 11.47 4.57 -15.65
CA SER A 275 11.67 5.92 -15.09
C SER A 275 10.42 6.76 -15.29
N GLY A 276 10.39 8.00 -14.77
CA GLY A 276 9.41 8.99 -15.20
C GLY A 276 9.69 9.49 -16.61
N ASP A 277 8.66 9.91 -17.35
CA ASP A 277 8.81 10.47 -18.70
C ASP A 277 9.50 11.85 -18.73
N GLN A 278 9.61 12.52 -17.57
CA GLN A 278 10.42 13.74 -17.41
C GLN A 278 11.88 13.43 -17.02
N CYS A 279 12.28 12.18 -16.90
CA CYS A 279 13.69 11.82 -16.74
C CYS A 279 14.50 12.37 -17.91
N SER A 280 15.64 12.99 -17.59
CA SER A 280 16.49 13.60 -18.63
C SER A 280 16.97 12.56 -19.65
N TRP A 281 17.17 11.33 -19.26
CA TRP A 281 17.53 10.23 -20.16
C TRP A 281 16.39 9.96 -21.15
N PHE A 282 15.15 9.87 -20.68
CA PHE A 282 14.02 9.59 -21.54
C PHE A 282 13.70 10.75 -22.47
N THR A 283 13.76 12.00 -21.98
CA THR A 283 13.51 13.18 -22.83
C THR A 283 14.54 13.27 -23.98
N GLN A 284 15.80 12.95 -23.70
CA GLN A 284 16.83 12.89 -24.73
C GLN A 284 16.66 11.68 -25.66
N ALA A 285 16.30 10.51 -25.14
CA ALA A 285 15.98 9.32 -25.93
C ALA A 285 14.83 9.60 -26.92
N LYS A 286 13.76 10.23 -26.42
CA LYS A 286 12.61 10.65 -27.22
C LYS A 286 12.98 11.69 -28.28
N ALA A 287 13.94 12.55 -27.99
CA ALA A 287 14.49 13.52 -28.97
C ALA A 287 15.45 12.90 -29.98
N GLY A 288 15.69 11.61 -29.95
CA GLY A 288 16.52 10.90 -30.94
C GLY A 288 18.01 10.73 -30.55
N ASN A 289 18.39 11.05 -29.31
CA ASN A 289 19.74 10.79 -28.82
C ASN A 289 19.97 9.28 -28.66
N THR A 290 20.83 8.72 -29.50
CA THR A 290 21.07 7.27 -29.60
C THR A 290 21.63 6.68 -28.32
N THR A 291 22.47 7.40 -27.58
CA THR A 291 23.03 6.94 -26.31
C THR A 291 21.92 6.65 -25.27
N TYR A 292 20.96 7.56 -25.14
CA TYR A 292 19.89 7.41 -24.18
C TYR A 292 18.74 6.53 -24.69
N ARG A 293 18.62 6.38 -26.02
CA ARG A 293 17.64 5.50 -26.63
C ARG A 293 17.85 4.03 -26.20
N ASP A 294 19.10 3.63 -26.02
CA ASP A 294 19.47 2.29 -25.57
C ASP A 294 19.09 2.02 -24.11
N TYR A 295 18.75 3.07 -23.33
CA TYR A 295 18.28 2.89 -21.94
C TYR A 295 16.83 2.43 -21.85
N TYR A 296 16.05 2.56 -22.90
CA TYR A 296 14.60 2.31 -22.88
C TYR A 296 14.19 1.32 -23.97
N VAL A 297 13.02 0.71 -23.78
CA VAL A 297 12.44 -0.20 -24.77
C VAL A 297 11.82 0.63 -25.90
N PHE A 298 12.56 0.83 -26.97
CA PHE A 298 12.11 1.50 -28.18
C PHE A 298 11.97 0.52 -29.34
N SER A 299 11.03 0.79 -30.24
CA SER A 299 10.88 0.10 -31.52
C SER A 299 10.34 1.05 -32.56
N ASP A 300 10.83 0.93 -33.82
CA ASP A 300 10.27 1.64 -34.96
C ASP A 300 9.13 0.83 -35.63
N ASN A 301 9.06 -0.47 -35.33
CA ASN A 301 7.96 -1.37 -35.71
C ASN A 301 7.79 -2.47 -34.66
N TYR A 302 7.14 -2.12 -33.56
CA TYR A 302 7.05 -3.01 -32.40
C TYR A 302 6.36 -4.36 -32.71
N GLN A 303 5.37 -4.38 -33.60
CA GLN A 303 4.70 -5.63 -33.98
C GLN A 303 5.66 -6.60 -34.67
N ALA A 304 6.45 -6.10 -35.61
CA ALA A 304 7.45 -6.91 -36.31
C ALA A 304 8.60 -7.31 -35.39
N ASP A 305 9.02 -6.43 -34.49
CA ASP A 305 10.10 -6.67 -33.53
C ASP A 305 9.71 -7.70 -32.47
N GLN A 306 8.48 -7.63 -31.93
CA GLN A 306 7.96 -8.64 -31.04
C GLN A 306 7.80 -10.00 -31.73
N ALA A 307 7.17 -10.02 -32.93
CA ALA A 307 6.97 -11.25 -33.70
C ALA A 307 8.30 -11.92 -34.09
N ALA A 308 9.35 -11.16 -34.30
CA ALA A 308 10.69 -11.64 -34.63
C ALA A 308 11.56 -11.96 -33.40
N GLY A 309 11.06 -11.72 -32.18
CA GLY A 309 11.83 -11.89 -30.94
C GLY A 309 13.01 -10.94 -30.80
N ARG A 310 12.92 -9.73 -31.40
CA ARG A 310 13.98 -8.72 -31.34
C ARG A 310 13.93 -7.81 -30.11
N ILE A 311 12.88 -7.91 -29.31
CA ILE A 311 12.74 -7.13 -28.09
C ILE A 311 12.99 -8.06 -26.91
N ASP A 312 14.15 -7.95 -26.30
CA ASP A 312 14.62 -8.86 -25.25
C ASP A 312 13.80 -8.77 -23.96
N ASN A 313 13.23 -7.61 -23.63
CA ASN A 313 12.33 -7.44 -22.49
C ASN A 313 11.06 -8.30 -22.58
N PHE A 314 10.76 -8.84 -23.74
CA PHE A 314 9.66 -9.76 -23.98
C PHE A 314 10.14 -11.19 -24.27
N ALA A 315 11.35 -11.54 -23.83
CA ALA A 315 11.97 -12.86 -24.09
C ALA A 315 11.06 -14.02 -23.68
N GLY A 316 10.62 -14.81 -24.68
CA GLY A 316 9.72 -15.92 -24.44
C GLY A 316 8.26 -15.56 -24.17
N GLN A 317 7.90 -14.29 -24.18
CA GLN A 317 6.51 -13.82 -24.09
C GLN A 317 5.93 -13.58 -25.48
N THR A 318 4.74 -14.10 -25.73
CA THR A 318 4.00 -13.86 -26.98
C THR A 318 3.04 -12.68 -26.84
N ASP A 319 2.69 -12.31 -25.63
CA ASP A 319 1.76 -11.23 -25.31
C ASP A 319 2.18 -10.55 -23.99
N PRO A 320 2.65 -9.29 -23.99
CA PRO A 320 2.92 -8.55 -22.76
C PRO A 320 1.62 -8.28 -22.02
N HIS A 321 1.56 -8.70 -20.76
CA HIS A 321 0.33 -8.73 -19.97
C HIS A 321 -0.20 -7.36 -19.57
N MET A 322 0.63 -6.34 -19.54
CA MET A 322 0.25 -4.99 -19.10
C MET A 322 0.95 -3.92 -19.94
N GLY A 323 0.44 -2.70 -19.80
CA GLY A 323 0.98 -1.54 -20.45
C GLY A 323 0.74 -1.53 -21.94
N GLY A 324 1.50 -0.71 -22.63
CA GLY A 324 1.32 -0.50 -24.05
C GLY A 324 2.48 0.19 -24.72
N TRP A 325 2.39 0.18 -26.03
CA TRP A 325 3.27 0.94 -26.87
C TRP A 325 2.72 2.35 -27.06
N HIS A 326 3.57 3.34 -26.79
CA HIS A 326 3.26 4.75 -26.89
C HIS A 326 4.09 5.38 -28.01
N SER A 327 3.48 6.28 -28.78
CA SER A 327 4.18 6.96 -29.85
C SER A 327 5.25 7.90 -29.28
N ALA A 328 6.48 7.75 -29.76
CA ALA A 328 7.56 8.70 -29.59
C ALA A 328 7.91 9.28 -30.96
N VAL A 329 7.54 10.51 -31.16
CA VAL A 329 7.92 11.21 -32.40
C VAL A 329 9.22 11.93 -32.13
N SER A 330 10.30 11.54 -32.85
CA SER A 330 11.56 12.29 -32.86
C SER A 330 11.55 13.28 -34.04
N GLY A 331 11.74 14.53 -33.73
CA GLY A 331 11.75 15.61 -34.69
C GLY A 331 10.39 16.27 -34.92
N ASN A 332 10.38 17.27 -35.78
CA ASN A 332 9.15 17.97 -36.17
C ASN A 332 8.39 17.11 -37.18
N PRO A 333 7.19 16.61 -36.91
CA PRO A 333 6.38 15.89 -37.88
C PRO A 333 5.87 16.80 -39.00
N ALA A 334 6.25 18.07 -39.02
CA ALA A 334 5.78 19.02 -39.99
C ALA A 334 6.14 18.59 -41.42
N TYR A 335 5.17 18.73 -42.27
CA TYR A 335 5.37 18.60 -43.71
C TYR A 335 6.27 19.71 -44.23
N THR A 336 7.36 19.35 -44.87
CA THR A 336 8.38 20.31 -45.41
C THR A 336 8.29 20.50 -46.91
N GLY A 337 7.34 19.85 -47.59
CA GLY A 337 7.23 19.86 -49.07
C GLY A 337 6.78 21.18 -49.66
N GLY A 338 6.31 22.13 -48.88
CA GLY A 338 5.98 23.49 -49.36
C GLY A 338 4.73 23.59 -50.26
N LYS A 339 3.99 22.49 -50.43
CA LYS A 339 2.76 22.44 -51.22
C LYS A 339 1.54 22.44 -50.30
N ASN A 340 0.38 22.72 -50.82
CA ASN A 340 -0.88 22.46 -50.13
C ASN A 340 -1.17 20.97 -50.06
N LEU A 341 -1.95 20.57 -49.05
CA LEU A 341 -2.35 19.18 -48.85
C LEU A 341 -3.83 19.05 -49.12
N HIS A 342 -4.19 18.12 -50.01
CA HIS A 342 -5.57 17.75 -50.28
C HIS A 342 -5.93 16.51 -49.46
N TYR A 343 -6.92 16.65 -48.61
CA TYR A 343 -7.45 15.61 -47.71
C TYR A 343 -8.75 15.05 -48.31
N LYS A 344 -8.81 13.73 -48.48
CA LYS A 344 -9.98 13.00 -48.90
C LYS A 344 -10.35 11.96 -47.87
N LEU A 345 -11.48 12.14 -47.23
CA LEU A 345 -12.05 11.22 -46.25
C LEU A 345 -13.16 10.38 -46.87
N ASP A 346 -13.03 9.07 -46.82
CA ASP A 346 -14.03 8.08 -47.24
C ASP A 346 -14.59 7.40 -45.98
N VAL A 347 -15.89 7.64 -45.72
CA VAL A 347 -16.66 7.06 -44.62
C VAL A 347 -17.65 5.98 -45.07
N THR A 348 -17.37 5.34 -46.21
CA THR A 348 -18.18 4.22 -46.68
C THR A 348 -18.29 3.13 -45.61
N SER A 349 -17.22 2.88 -44.88
CA SER A 349 -17.22 2.11 -43.62
C SER A 349 -17.20 3.08 -42.44
N ALA A 350 -18.30 3.22 -41.77
CA ALA A 350 -18.42 4.12 -40.61
C ALA A 350 -17.54 3.70 -39.42
N SER A 351 -17.22 2.40 -39.30
CA SER A 351 -16.35 1.88 -38.24
C SER A 351 -14.85 1.95 -38.58
N ALA A 352 -14.53 2.16 -39.85
CA ALA A 352 -13.15 2.18 -40.35
C ALA A 352 -13.02 3.18 -41.52
N PRO A 353 -13.20 4.48 -41.26
CA PRO A 353 -13.02 5.51 -42.29
C PRO A 353 -11.59 5.47 -42.85
N LYS A 354 -11.41 5.94 -44.07
CA LYS A 354 -10.11 6.03 -44.70
C LYS A 354 -9.78 7.47 -45.08
N LEU A 355 -8.60 7.91 -44.68
CA LEU A 355 -8.08 9.21 -45.10
C LEU A 355 -6.98 9.03 -46.17
N THR A 356 -7.10 9.75 -47.29
CA THR A 356 -6.05 9.89 -48.26
C THR A 356 -5.57 11.33 -48.27
N VAL A 357 -4.27 11.56 -48.22
CA VAL A 357 -3.68 12.90 -48.32
C VAL A 357 -2.77 12.92 -49.52
N THR A 358 -2.91 13.95 -50.32
CA THR A 358 -2.05 14.16 -51.51
C THR A 358 -1.48 15.57 -51.54
N GLU A 359 -0.25 15.71 -52.03
CA GLU A 359 0.32 17.03 -52.34
C GLU A 359 -0.35 17.63 -53.57
N THR A 360 -0.72 18.90 -53.50
CA THR A 360 -1.34 19.61 -54.64
C THR A 360 -0.80 21.04 -54.76
N THR A 361 -0.87 21.56 -56.00
CA THR A 361 -0.66 22.99 -56.31
C THR A 361 -1.95 23.79 -56.25
N ASP A 362 -3.10 23.12 -56.01
CA ASP A 362 -4.38 23.80 -55.93
C ASP A 362 -4.39 24.74 -54.71
N ALA A 363 -5.13 25.83 -54.86
CA ALA A 363 -5.26 26.81 -53.81
C ALA A 363 -5.95 26.19 -52.54
N ALA A 364 -5.48 26.60 -51.35
CA ALA A 364 -6.16 26.23 -50.10
C ALA A 364 -7.61 26.74 -50.15
N GLN A 365 -8.50 25.93 -49.62
CA GLN A 365 -9.94 26.16 -49.57
C GLN A 365 -10.38 26.74 -48.20
N SER A 366 -11.43 27.52 -48.23
CA SER A 366 -12.18 27.86 -47.00
C SER A 366 -12.96 26.68 -46.49
N ASP A 367 -13.43 26.74 -45.29
CA ASP A 367 -14.25 25.74 -44.66
C ASP A 367 -15.49 25.37 -45.47
N GLY A 368 -15.84 24.11 -45.43
CA GLY A 368 -17.04 23.54 -46.07
C GLY A 368 -18.27 23.58 -45.19
N ASP A 369 -19.15 22.62 -45.43
CA ASP A 369 -20.52 22.55 -44.83
C ASP A 369 -20.89 21.14 -44.33
N SER A 370 -19.91 20.23 -44.24
CA SER A 370 -20.16 18.88 -43.80
C SER A 370 -20.01 18.76 -42.27
N GLY A 371 -20.36 17.61 -41.69
CA GLY A 371 -20.11 17.29 -40.29
C GLY A 371 -18.74 16.70 -40.02
N TRP A 372 -17.78 16.79 -40.98
CA TRP A 372 -16.44 16.26 -40.85
C TRP A 372 -15.36 17.34 -40.93
N TYR A 373 -14.32 17.20 -40.12
CA TYR A 373 -13.27 18.20 -39.93
C TYR A 373 -11.88 17.56 -40.04
N ILE A 374 -10.91 18.28 -40.66
CA ILE A 374 -9.50 18.09 -40.42
C ILE A 374 -9.12 19.01 -39.23
N PHE A 375 -8.51 18.44 -38.21
CA PHE A 375 -8.08 19.18 -37.02
C PHE A 375 -6.56 19.20 -36.94
N ASP A 376 -5.98 20.40 -37.01
CA ASP A 376 -4.53 20.63 -36.95
C ASP A 376 -4.11 21.72 -35.93
N ASN A 377 -4.86 21.91 -34.89
CA ASN A 377 -5.04 22.87 -33.80
C ASN A 377 -6.35 23.67 -34.02
N ASP A 378 -6.77 23.88 -35.24
CA ASP A 378 -8.07 24.45 -35.62
C ASP A 378 -8.91 23.39 -36.35
N ALA A 379 -10.20 23.52 -36.28
CA ALA A 379 -11.12 22.60 -36.93
C ALA A 379 -11.48 23.15 -38.32
N HIS A 380 -10.96 22.54 -39.40
CA HIS A 380 -11.25 22.88 -40.77
C HIS A 380 -12.34 22.00 -41.35
N GLN A 381 -13.51 22.58 -41.59
CA GLN A 381 -14.70 21.84 -42.06
C GLN A 381 -14.54 21.37 -43.49
N MET A 382 -14.71 20.07 -43.72
CA MET A 382 -14.61 19.46 -45.04
C MET A 382 -15.89 19.71 -45.85
N ARG A 383 -15.80 19.57 -47.19
CA ARG A 383 -16.93 19.64 -48.10
C ARG A 383 -17.38 18.25 -48.50
N LYS A 384 -18.69 18.02 -48.56
CA LYS A 384 -19.24 16.79 -49.14
C LYS A 384 -19.13 16.83 -50.64
N THR A 385 -18.31 15.96 -51.24
CA THR A 385 -18.13 15.89 -52.68
C THR A 385 -18.94 14.75 -53.31
N SER A 386 -19.28 13.71 -52.52
CA SER A 386 -20.25 12.69 -52.93
C SER A 386 -20.86 12.04 -51.66
N ASP A 387 -21.76 11.07 -51.83
CA ASP A 387 -22.26 10.32 -50.69
C ASP A 387 -21.07 9.58 -50.04
N LYS A 388 -20.85 9.82 -48.77
CA LYS A 388 -19.76 9.21 -48.00
C LYS A 388 -18.34 9.72 -48.29
N ILE A 389 -18.13 10.72 -49.17
CA ILE A 389 -16.80 11.28 -49.42
C ILE A 389 -16.79 12.76 -49.06
N PHE A 390 -15.73 13.14 -48.31
CA PHE A 390 -15.50 14.51 -47.85
C PHE A 390 -14.11 14.93 -48.18
N GLU A 391 -13.95 16.17 -48.66
CA GLU A 391 -12.65 16.67 -49.17
C GLU A 391 -12.39 18.12 -48.76
N ILE A 392 -11.12 18.46 -48.55
CA ILE A 392 -10.67 19.84 -48.36
C ILE A 392 -9.18 19.95 -48.70
N THR A 393 -8.80 21.08 -49.30
CA THR A 393 -7.39 21.42 -49.52
C THR A 393 -6.98 22.50 -48.52
N LEU A 394 -5.92 22.23 -47.76
CA LEU A 394 -5.42 23.12 -46.74
C LEU A 394 -3.96 23.47 -46.97
N LYS A 395 -3.57 24.65 -46.54
CA LYS A 395 -2.17 25.01 -46.39
C LYS A 395 -1.69 24.39 -45.09
N TYR A 396 -0.72 23.48 -45.18
CA TYR A 396 -0.20 22.90 -43.95
C TYR A 396 0.62 23.96 -43.19
N PRO A 397 0.26 24.27 -41.93
CA PRO A 397 0.95 25.31 -41.18
C PRO A 397 2.37 24.92 -40.86
N SER A 398 3.31 25.77 -41.25
CA SER A 398 4.72 25.63 -40.88
C SER A 398 4.82 25.78 -39.33
N GLY A 399 5.19 24.70 -38.63
CA GLY A 399 5.31 24.71 -37.17
C GLY A 399 4.25 23.92 -36.44
N ASN A 400 3.27 23.27 -37.10
CA ASN A 400 2.44 22.28 -36.49
C ASN A 400 3.32 21.11 -36.04
N LYS A 401 3.35 20.88 -34.72
CA LYS A 401 4.22 19.87 -34.08
C LYS A 401 3.55 18.50 -33.92
N TRP A 402 2.24 18.43 -34.12
CA TRP A 402 1.47 17.26 -33.71
C TRP A 402 1.02 16.40 -34.88
N GLY A 403 0.66 16.97 -35.98
CA GLY A 403 0.03 16.27 -37.07
C GLY A 403 -1.44 16.69 -37.22
N VAL A 404 -2.27 15.82 -37.77
CA VAL A 404 -3.71 16.08 -37.91
C VAL A 404 -4.55 14.93 -37.38
N LEU A 405 -5.77 15.28 -37.01
CA LEU A 405 -6.84 14.33 -36.68
C LEU A 405 -8.03 14.56 -37.60
N VAL A 406 -8.86 13.56 -37.76
CA VAL A 406 -10.20 13.71 -38.38
C VAL A 406 -11.20 13.75 -37.22
N LYS A 407 -12.18 14.66 -37.29
CA LYS A 407 -13.21 14.79 -36.26
C LYS A 407 -14.60 14.87 -36.92
N ASP A 408 -15.62 14.37 -36.25
CA ASP A 408 -17.03 14.53 -36.61
C ASP A 408 -17.74 15.61 -35.75
N HIS A 409 -16.94 16.33 -34.93
CA HIS A 409 -17.38 17.48 -34.14
C HIS A 409 -16.23 18.50 -34.00
N PRO A 410 -16.48 19.83 -34.12
CA PRO A 410 -15.41 20.81 -34.14
C PRO A 410 -14.64 20.95 -32.82
N SER A 411 -15.30 20.78 -31.69
CA SER A 411 -14.71 21.00 -30.35
C SER A 411 -14.66 19.78 -29.45
N GLU A 412 -15.54 18.78 -29.67
CA GLU A 412 -15.61 17.60 -28.79
C GLU A 412 -14.48 16.61 -29.08
N TRP A 413 -14.05 15.86 -28.07
CA TRP A 413 -12.98 14.87 -28.09
C TRP A 413 -13.55 13.45 -27.81
N GLY A 414 -12.73 12.54 -27.32
CA GLY A 414 -13.15 11.17 -27.06
C GLY A 414 -13.64 10.47 -28.31
N ASP A 415 -14.88 10.06 -28.32
CA ASP A 415 -15.50 9.35 -29.46
C ASP A 415 -15.75 10.22 -30.70
N HIS A 416 -15.44 11.51 -30.65
CA HIS A 416 -15.57 12.45 -31.78
C HIS A 416 -14.27 12.64 -32.56
N LYS A 417 -13.21 11.89 -32.23
CA LYS A 417 -11.93 11.94 -32.96
C LYS A 417 -11.60 10.62 -33.62
N TRP A 418 -10.94 10.73 -34.76
CA TRP A 418 -10.40 9.66 -35.58
C TRP A 418 -8.97 10.00 -35.98
N GLY A 419 -8.10 9.01 -35.95
CA GLY A 419 -6.68 9.24 -36.24
C GLY A 419 -5.98 7.99 -36.75
N ALA A 420 -4.69 8.06 -36.83
CA ALA A 420 -3.86 6.93 -37.21
C ALA A 420 -3.87 5.84 -36.15
N PRO A 421 -3.80 4.55 -36.53
CA PRO A 421 -3.50 3.49 -35.61
C PRO A 421 -2.08 3.65 -35.03
N ALA A 422 -1.88 3.29 -33.77
CA ALA A 422 -0.60 3.38 -33.09
C ALA A 422 0.54 2.65 -33.84
N SER A 423 0.20 1.57 -34.55
CA SER A 423 1.15 0.79 -35.36
C SER A 423 1.64 1.48 -36.62
N ASN A 424 0.93 2.52 -37.08
CA ASN A 424 1.32 3.24 -38.31
C ASN A 424 0.78 4.66 -38.31
N PRO A 425 1.34 5.60 -37.55
CA PRO A 425 0.85 6.99 -37.47
C PRO A 425 1.30 7.85 -38.68
N LYS A 426 2.27 7.40 -39.44
CA LYS A 426 2.76 8.17 -40.61
C LYS A 426 1.99 7.85 -41.87
N ILE A 427 1.39 8.90 -42.49
CA ILE A 427 0.70 8.74 -43.76
C ILE A 427 1.67 8.62 -44.92
N THR A 428 1.32 7.77 -45.88
CA THR A 428 1.97 7.75 -47.19
C THR A 428 1.11 8.51 -48.18
N PHE A 429 1.63 9.59 -48.78
CA PHE A 429 0.88 10.40 -49.72
C PHE A 429 0.32 9.57 -50.87
N GLY A 430 -0.94 9.79 -51.20
CA GLY A 430 -1.67 9.05 -52.21
C GLY A 430 -2.19 7.67 -51.78
N THR A 431 -1.81 7.18 -50.61
CA THR A 431 -2.27 5.88 -50.10
C THR A 431 -3.33 6.06 -49.01
N PRO A 432 -4.49 5.40 -49.12
CA PRO A 432 -5.51 5.48 -48.07
C PRO A 432 -5.05 4.87 -46.73
N MET A 433 -5.12 5.64 -45.66
CA MET A 433 -4.90 5.18 -44.28
C MET A 433 -6.26 4.84 -43.66
N THR A 434 -6.41 3.66 -43.09
CA THR A 434 -7.57 3.31 -42.29
C THR A 434 -7.44 3.92 -40.88
N LEU A 435 -8.45 4.69 -40.48
CA LEU A 435 -8.46 5.41 -39.22
C LEU A 435 -9.06 4.55 -38.07
N VAL A 436 -8.60 4.84 -36.89
CA VAL A 436 -9.15 4.30 -35.63
C VAL A 436 -9.83 5.41 -34.82
N LYS A 437 -10.79 5.04 -33.95
CA LYS A 437 -11.66 5.98 -33.23
C LYS A 437 -11.24 6.12 -31.76
N GLY A 438 -11.51 7.28 -31.17
CA GLY A 438 -11.42 7.50 -29.73
C GLY A 438 -10.00 7.48 -29.20
N ASP A 439 -9.79 6.86 -28.06
CA ASP A 439 -8.47 6.86 -27.40
C ASP A 439 -7.39 6.09 -28.17
N ALA A 440 -7.75 5.20 -29.07
CA ALA A 440 -6.83 4.54 -29.98
C ALA A 440 -6.34 5.44 -31.14
N ALA A 441 -6.97 6.61 -31.32
CA ALA A 441 -6.65 7.53 -32.43
C ALA A 441 -5.41 8.38 -32.07
N ASN A 442 -4.32 8.18 -32.82
CA ASN A 442 -3.09 8.98 -32.74
C ASN A 442 -3.08 10.05 -33.86
N ASP A 443 -2.30 11.11 -33.65
CA ASP A 443 -2.09 12.12 -34.65
C ASP A 443 -1.53 11.49 -35.92
N ILE A 444 -2.08 11.89 -37.09
CA ILE A 444 -1.57 11.51 -38.41
C ILE A 444 -0.41 12.42 -38.73
N ILE A 445 0.79 11.87 -38.87
CA ILE A 445 2.01 12.62 -39.11
C ILE A 445 2.47 12.50 -40.56
N PHE A 446 3.13 13.55 -41.06
CA PHE A 446 3.54 13.67 -42.49
C PHE A 446 5.02 13.49 -42.67
N GLY A 447 5.81 13.68 -41.63
CA GLY A 447 7.28 13.60 -41.70
C GLY A 447 7.84 13.07 -40.36
N GLY A 448 9.16 13.10 -40.20
CA GLY A 448 9.85 12.65 -39.03
C GLY A 448 10.03 11.12 -38.93
N VAL A 449 10.78 10.69 -37.95
CA VAL A 449 10.95 9.27 -37.61
C VAL A 449 9.86 8.87 -36.63
N VAL A 450 9.05 7.89 -37.00
CA VAL A 450 8.09 7.27 -36.08
C VAL A 450 8.81 6.25 -35.23
N SER A 451 8.68 6.36 -33.97
CA SER A 451 9.24 5.44 -33.01
C SER A 451 8.24 5.22 -31.91
N PHE A 452 8.29 4.07 -31.28
CA PHE A 452 7.44 3.71 -30.15
C PHE A 452 8.31 3.37 -28.95
N TYR A 453 7.85 3.68 -27.77
CA TYR A 453 8.42 3.18 -26.53
C TYR A 453 7.39 2.38 -25.76
N PHE A 454 7.84 1.46 -24.95
CA PHE A 454 6.97 0.64 -24.10
C PHE A 454 6.88 1.22 -22.69
N GLY A 455 5.68 1.16 -22.09
CA GLY A 455 5.43 1.51 -20.69
C GLY A 455 4.48 0.49 -20.06
N SER A 456 5.01 -0.40 -19.23
CA SER A 456 4.23 -1.46 -18.57
C SER A 456 3.09 -0.92 -17.74
N PHE A 457 3.30 0.19 -17.04
CA PHE A 457 2.33 0.79 -16.11
C PHE A 457 1.59 1.97 -16.73
N SER A 458 2.27 2.81 -17.46
CA SER A 458 1.67 3.94 -18.20
C SER A 458 2.64 4.56 -19.18
N GLY A 459 2.12 5.43 -20.09
CA GLY A 459 2.97 6.23 -20.99
C GLY A 459 3.86 7.25 -20.27
N SER A 460 3.55 7.60 -19.01
CA SER A 460 4.42 8.46 -18.20
C SER A 460 5.52 7.69 -17.45
N MET A 461 5.54 6.36 -17.58
CA MET A 461 6.50 5.45 -16.94
C MET A 461 7.16 4.54 -17.99
N PRO A 462 8.06 5.10 -18.86
CA PRO A 462 8.72 4.32 -19.91
C PRO A 462 9.65 3.26 -19.35
N ASP A 463 9.51 2.03 -19.83
CA ASP A 463 10.27 0.87 -19.39
C ASP A 463 11.73 0.95 -19.82
N LEU A 464 12.61 0.55 -18.90
CA LEU A 464 14.05 0.47 -19.10
C LEU A 464 14.42 -0.80 -19.88
N ASN A 465 15.44 -0.70 -20.71
CA ASN A 465 15.92 -1.77 -21.58
C ASN A 465 17.23 -2.36 -21.06
N TYR A 466 17.18 -3.59 -20.64
CA TYR A 466 18.36 -4.31 -20.14
C TYR A 466 18.99 -5.26 -21.18
N GLY A 467 18.50 -5.23 -22.42
CA GLY A 467 18.99 -6.08 -23.48
C GLY A 467 18.79 -7.58 -23.19
N PRO A 468 19.60 -8.45 -23.81
CA PRO A 468 19.52 -9.88 -23.58
C PRO A 468 19.72 -10.23 -22.10
N TYR A 469 18.75 -10.93 -21.48
CA TYR A 469 18.81 -11.26 -20.06
C TYR A 469 20.06 -12.09 -19.69
N SER A 470 20.63 -12.82 -20.65
CA SER A 470 21.87 -13.59 -20.44
C SER A 470 23.09 -12.70 -20.15
N SER A 471 23.04 -11.43 -20.53
CA SER A 471 24.11 -10.45 -20.36
C SER A 471 23.59 -9.07 -19.91
N CYS A 472 22.46 -9.05 -19.21
CA CYS A 472 21.77 -7.84 -18.79
C CYS A 472 22.65 -6.85 -18.01
N GLN A 473 23.62 -7.38 -17.25
CA GLN A 473 24.60 -6.57 -16.52
C GLN A 473 25.49 -5.70 -17.42
N ASN A 474 25.56 -6.00 -18.71
CA ASN A 474 26.36 -5.23 -19.69
C ASN A 474 25.54 -4.13 -20.39
N SER A 475 24.23 -4.06 -20.17
CA SER A 475 23.37 -3.05 -20.78
C SER A 475 23.68 -1.66 -20.21
N ALA A 476 23.47 -0.64 -21.04
CA ALA A 476 23.68 0.75 -20.65
C ALA A 476 22.75 1.16 -19.50
N ALA A 477 21.50 0.70 -19.51
CA ALA A 477 20.54 0.94 -18.43
C ALA A 477 20.99 0.31 -17.11
N PHE A 478 21.45 -0.95 -17.12
CA PHE A 478 21.96 -1.60 -15.91
C PHE A 478 23.15 -0.82 -15.35
N GLN A 479 24.13 -0.46 -16.18
CA GLN A 479 25.34 0.21 -15.74
C GLN A 479 25.09 1.58 -15.11
N VAL A 480 24.20 2.38 -15.69
CA VAL A 480 23.90 3.71 -15.16
C VAL A 480 23.09 3.63 -13.84
N LEU A 481 22.19 2.66 -13.74
CA LEU A 481 21.43 2.43 -12.50
C LEU A 481 22.31 1.82 -11.40
N ALA A 482 23.20 0.90 -11.75
CA ALA A 482 24.17 0.33 -10.84
C ALA A 482 25.09 1.41 -10.25
N ALA A 483 25.62 2.32 -11.07
CA ALA A 483 26.42 3.46 -10.60
C ALA A 483 25.59 4.38 -9.66
N SER A 484 24.31 4.57 -9.92
CA SER A 484 23.41 5.32 -9.05
C SER A 484 23.18 4.56 -7.72
N ALA A 485 22.93 3.26 -7.75
CA ALA A 485 22.76 2.44 -6.54
C ALA A 485 24.04 2.45 -5.69
N ASP A 486 25.21 2.36 -6.34
CA ASP A 486 26.52 2.48 -5.68
C ASP A 486 26.67 3.80 -4.91
N LYS A 487 26.21 4.90 -5.48
CA LYS A 487 26.21 6.20 -4.79
C LYS A 487 25.44 6.14 -3.48
N TRP A 488 24.23 5.60 -3.48
CA TRP A 488 23.39 5.53 -2.27
C TRP A 488 23.89 4.51 -1.27
N ILE A 489 24.35 3.36 -1.74
CA ILE A 489 25.00 2.36 -0.91
C ILE A 489 26.24 2.97 -0.23
N ASN A 490 27.10 3.68 -0.94
CA ASN A 490 28.28 4.34 -0.38
C ASN A 490 27.93 5.51 0.56
N LEU A 491 26.77 6.16 0.38
CA LEU A 491 26.27 7.17 1.31
C LEU A 491 25.91 6.57 2.69
N GLY A 492 25.58 5.26 2.75
CA GLY A 492 25.27 4.56 4.00
C GLY A 492 24.01 3.71 3.97
N VAL A 493 23.28 3.65 2.85
CA VAL A 493 22.05 2.83 2.72
C VAL A 493 22.38 1.35 2.95
N ASN A 494 21.58 0.67 3.79
CA ASN A 494 21.83 -0.70 4.25
C ASN A 494 21.00 -1.75 3.50
N GLY A 495 20.05 -1.32 2.70
CA GLY A 495 19.21 -2.23 1.90
C GLY A 495 18.43 -1.52 0.82
N LEU A 496 17.91 -2.32 -0.11
CA LEU A 496 17.05 -1.87 -1.20
C LEU A 496 15.74 -2.67 -1.22
N ARG A 497 14.62 -1.97 -1.39
CA ARG A 497 13.37 -2.61 -1.85
C ARG A 497 13.27 -2.38 -3.35
N LEU A 498 13.10 -3.43 -4.08
CA LEU A 498 12.99 -3.38 -5.54
C LEU A 498 11.53 -3.41 -5.96
N ASP A 499 11.14 -2.36 -6.66
CA ASP A 499 9.79 -2.23 -7.22
C ASP A 499 9.58 -3.17 -8.40
N ALA A 500 8.37 -3.74 -8.51
CA ALA A 500 7.82 -4.39 -9.68
C ALA A 500 8.76 -5.41 -10.38
N VAL A 501 9.47 -6.25 -9.61
CA VAL A 501 10.55 -7.12 -10.13
C VAL A 501 10.09 -8.15 -11.16
N MET A 502 8.79 -8.42 -11.27
CA MET A 502 8.22 -9.32 -12.27
C MET A 502 8.20 -8.69 -13.68
N TRP A 503 8.20 -7.35 -13.76
CA TRP A 503 7.92 -6.63 -14.99
C TRP A 503 9.16 -6.23 -15.78
N ILE A 504 10.37 -6.34 -15.21
CA ILE A 504 11.64 -5.98 -15.85
C ILE A 504 11.79 -6.72 -17.20
N TYR A 505 11.44 -8.01 -17.24
CA TYR A 505 11.31 -8.85 -18.44
C TYR A 505 9.90 -9.41 -18.54
N GLN A 506 8.90 -8.57 -18.43
CA GLN A 506 7.48 -8.82 -18.67
C GLN A 506 7.00 -10.21 -18.19
N CYS A 507 7.15 -10.49 -16.89
CA CYS A 507 6.80 -11.77 -16.24
C CYS A 507 7.58 -13.01 -16.73
N HIS A 508 8.64 -12.83 -17.50
CA HIS A 508 9.53 -13.95 -17.87
C HIS A 508 10.42 -14.32 -16.66
N THR A 509 10.01 -15.33 -15.91
CA THR A 509 10.60 -15.68 -14.60
C THR A 509 12.11 -15.91 -14.66
N ASP A 510 12.63 -16.71 -15.62
CA ASP A 510 14.06 -17.02 -15.70
C ASP A 510 14.90 -15.78 -16.03
N ALA A 511 14.38 -14.90 -16.88
CA ALA A 511 15.03 -13.63 -17.23
C ALA A 511 15.07 -12.69 -16.02
N ASN A 512 13.95 -12.52 -15.34
CA ASN A 512 13.87 -11.72 -14.13
C ASN A 512 14.80 -12.26 -13.02
N VAL A 513 14.80 -13.58 -12.80
CA VAL A 513 15.69 -14.24 -11.82
C VAL A 513 17.17 -13.98 -12.15
N LYS A 514 17.55 -14.08 -13.42
CA LYS A 514 18.93 -13.79 -13.87
C LYS A 514 19.31 -12.34 -13.61
N PHE A 515 18.43 -11.41 -14.01
CA PHE A 515 18.63 -9.99 -13.75
C PHE A 515 18.80 -9.68 -12.26
N LEU A 516 17.88 -10.17 -11.45
CA LEU A 516 17.86 -9.94 -10.01
C LEU A 516 19.13 -10.51 -9.32
N SER A 517 19.63 -11.65 -9.80
CA SER A 517 20.89 -12.22 -9.29
C SER A 517 22.08 -11.32 -9.59
N GLU A 518 22.19 -10.79 -10.83
CA GLU A 518 23.28 -9.87 -11.20
C GLU A 518 23.18 -8.56 -10.43
N TRP A 519 21.98 -8.02 -10.30
CA TRP A 519 21.71 -6.81 -9.55
C TRP A 519 22.10 -6.95 -8.06
N TYR A 520 21.65 -8.03 -7.43
CA TYR A 520 22.01 -8.33 -6.04
C TYR A 520 23.52 -8.45 -5.86
N ASN A 521 24.18 -9.21 -6.71
CA ASN A 521 25.62 -9.43 -6.61
C ASN A 521 26.41 -8.13 -6.75
N HIS A 522 26.03 -7.26 -7.69
CA HIS A 522 26.66 -5.94 -7.87
C HIS A 522 26.49 -5.08 -6.61
N CYS A 523 25.26 -4.86 -6.16
CA CYS A 523 24.98 -4.01 -5.01
C CYS A 523 25.60 -4.54 -3.72
N ASN A 524 25.60 -5.85 -3.51
CA ASN A 524 26.21 -6.48 -2.34
C ASN A 524 27.74 -6.36 -2.35
N ALA A 525 28.37 -6.43 -3.52
CA ALA A 525 29.80 -6.20 -3.65
C ALA A 525 30.18 -4.76 -3.26
N THR A 526 29.42 -3.76 -3.73
CA THR A 526 29.60 -2.36 -3.33
C THR A 526 29.41 -2.18 -1.82
N TYR A 527 28.35 -2.80 -1.25
CA TYR A 527 28.07 -2.76 0.17
C TYR A 527 29.23 -3.30 1.02
N LYS A 528 29.80 -4.44 0.61
CA LYS A 528 30.96 -5.02 1.30
C LYS A 528 32.21 -4.16 1.16
N THR A 529 32.43 -3.60 -0.02
CA THR A 529 33.59 -2.72 -0.30
C THR A 529 33.58 -1.48 0.59
N ARG A 530 32.41 -0.91 0.87
CA ARG A 530 32.29 0.22 1.80
C ARG A 530 32.47 -0.16 3.28
N GLY A 531 32.63 -1.44 3.61
CA GLY A 531 32.77 -1.95 4.99
C GLY A 531 31.41 -2.31 5.65
N GLY A 532 30.37 -2.55 4.87
CA GLY A 532 29.06 -2.99 5.37
C GLY A 532 29.14 -4.33 6.11
N LYS A 533 28.44 -4.43 7.25
CA LYS A 533 28.42 -5.65 8.07
C LYS A 533 27.43 -6.68 7.50
N GLY A 534 27.90 -7.88 7.25
CA GLY A 534 27.08 -8.95 6.65
C GLY A 534 26.86 -8.72 5.16
N ASP A 535 25.63 -8.94 4.70
CA ASP A 535 25.21 -8.72 3.31
C ASP A 535 24.20 -7.59 3.24
N LEU A 536 24.18 -6.88 2.11
CA LEU A 536 23.14 -5.89 1.80
C LEU A 536 21.76 -6.58 1.88
N TYR A 537 20.84 -6.01 2.63
CA TYR A 537 19.46 -6.50 2.59
C TYR A 537 18.78 -6.08 1.27
N MET A 538 18.13 -7.02 0.62
CA MET A 538 17.39 -6.72 -0.61
C MET A 538 16.09 -7.51 -0.66
N VAL A 539 14.99 -6.80 -0.79
CA VAL A 539 13.65 -7.39 -0.90
C VAL A 539 12.99 -6.95 -2.21
N GLY A 540 12.42 -7.89 -2.93
CA GLY A 540 11.71 -7.62 -4.19
C GLY A 540 10.21 -7.68 -4.04
N GLU A 541 9.50 -6.83 -4.78
CA GLU A 541 8.07 -6.93 -4.94
C GLU A 541 7.72 -7.78 -6.16
N ALA A 542 7.40 -9.04 -5.91
CA ALA A 542 6.75 -9.93 -6.88
C ALA A 542 5.26 -9.99 -6.50
N TYR A 543 4.46 -9.10 -7.10
CA TYR A 543 3.06 -8.92 -6.73
C TYR A 543 2.19 -10.06 -7.27
N ASP A 544 2.02 -11.09 -6.48
CA ASP A 544 1.09 -12.18 -6.75
C ASP A 544 0.67 -12.88 -5.44
N TRP A 545 -0.61 -13.28 -5.37
CA TRP A 545 -1.19 -13.94 -4.21
C TRP A 545 -0.88 -15.44 -4.14
N SER A 546 -0.26 -15.98 -5.17
CA SER A 546 0.15 -17.40 -5.25
C SER A 546 1.63 -17.58 -4.91
N ALA A 547 1.90 -18.33 -3.86
CA ALA A 547 3.27 -18.73 -3.55
C ALA A 547 3.95 -19.53 -4.70
N ASP A 548 3.19 -20.17 -5.59
CA ASP A 548 3.74 -20.87 -6.76
C ASP A 548 4.32 -19.89 -7.79
N VAL A 549 3.74 -18.71 -7.91
CA VAL A 549 4.21 -17.64 -8.80
C VAL A 549 5.38 -16.90 -8.19
N VAL A 550 5.32 -16.58 -6.90
CA VAL A 550 6.35 -15.78 -6.20
C VAL A 550 7.61 -16.60 -5.90
N ALA A 551 7.48 -17.83 -5.45
CA ALA A 551 8.61 -18.65 -4.99
C ALA A 551 9.77 -18.75 -5.99
N PRO A 552 9.57 -18.89 -7.31
CA PRO A 552 10.68 -18.95 -8.28
C PRO A 552 11.63 -17.73 -8.20
N TYR A 553 11.13 -16.56 -7.85
CA TYR A 553 11.93 -15.31 -7.77
C TYR A 553 12.94 -15.32 -6.61
N TYR A 554 12.74 -16.15 -5.57
CA TYR A 554 13.75 -16.40 -4.53
C TYR A 554 15.05 -17.00 -5.07
N LYS A 555 15.05 -17.51 -6.30
CA LYS A 555 16.30 -17.89 -6.97
C LYS A 555 17.15 -16.68 -7.36
N GLY A 556 16.56 -15.49 -7.45
CA GLY A 556 17.22 -14.24 -7.80
C GLY A 556 17.51 -13.33 -6.60
N LEU A 557 16.71 -13.40 -5.55
CA LEU A 557 16.81 -12.53 -4.37
C LEU A 557 16.75 -13.31 -3.06
N PRO A 558 17.37 -12.80 -1.98
CA PRO A 558 17.27 -13.43 -0.66
C PRO A 558 15.91 -13.22 0.01
N SER A 559 15.15 -12.20 -0.39
CA SER A 559 13.88 -11.84 0.22
C SER A 559 12.88 -11.33 -0.81
N LEU A 560 11.62 -11.70 -0.63
CA LEU A 560 10.47 -11.22 -1.39
C LEU A 560 9.30 -10.99 -0.44
N PHE A 561 8.41 -10.06 -0.79
CA PHE A 561 7.16 -9.88 -0.04
C PHE A 561 6.24 -11.08 -0.23
N ASP A 562 5.74 -11.63 0.89
CA ASP A 562 4.85 -12.78 0.91
C ASP A 562 3.38 -12.34 0.96
N PHE A 563 2.79 -12.16 -0.22
CA PHE A 563 1.37 -11.83 -0.37
C PHE A 563 0.47 -13.01 -0.01
N ALA A 564 0.93 -14.25 -0.24
CA ALA A 564 0.18 -15.47 0.09
C ALA A 564 0.02 -15.62 1.62
N TYR A 565 1.06 -15.24 2.39
CA TYR A 565 0.98 -15.14 3.84
C TYR A 565 -0.12 -14.19 4.29
N TYR A 566 -0.11 -12.95 3.76
CA TYR A 566 -1.11 -11.94 4.12
C TYR A 566 -2.53 -12.40 3.79
N GLY A 567 -2.76 -12.90 2.58
CA GLY A 567 -4.07 -13.44 2.19
C GLY A 567 -4.54 -14.54 3.13
N THR A 568 -3.64 -15.48 3.46
CA THR A 568 -3.94 -16.57 4.40
C THR A 568 -4.34 -16.06 5.78
N VAL A 569 -3.55 -15.16 6.37
CA VAL A 569 -3.81 -14.60 7.72
C VAL A 569 -5.15 -13.87 7.75
N LYS A 570 -5.39 -12.98 6.78
CA LYS A 570 -6.62 -12.22 6.65
C LYS A 570 -7.86 -13.11 6.58
N ASP A 571 -7.84 -14.09 5.69
CA ASP A 571 -8.98 -14.98 5.47
C ASP A 571 -9.28 -15.85 6.70
N ARG A 572 -8.23 -16.33 7.39
CA ARG A 572 -8.39 -17.10 8.62
C ARG A 572 -8.96 -16.28 9.76
N ILE A 573 -8.51 -15.04 9.95
CA ILE A 573 -9.06 -14.13 10.95
C ILE A 573 -10.53 -13.83 10.64
N ASN A 574 -10.86 -13.54 9.38
CA ASN A 574 -12.23 -13.21 8.99
C ASN A 574 -13.19 -14.39 9.17
N SER A 575 -12.74 -15.60 8.86
CA SER A 575 -13.54 -16.80 9.09
C SER A 575 -13.59 -17.28 10.56
N GLY A 576 -12.76 -16.71 11.44
CA GLY A 576 -12.64 -17.19 12.83
C GLY A 576 -12.09 -18.62 12.93
N ASN A 577 -11.38 -19.09 11.90
CA ASN A 577 -10.92 -20.46 11.77
C ASN A 577 -9.39 -20.54 11.76
N GLY A 578 -8.79 -20.94 12.88
CA GLY A 578 -7.36 -21.11 13.07
C GLY A 578 -6.81 -22.46 12.60
N SER A 579 -7.69 -23.43 12.25
CA SER A 579 -7.25 -24.74 11.78
C SER A 579 -6.39 -24.61 10.52
N ASN A 580 -5.28 -25.33 10.48
CA ASN A 580 -4.31 -25.32 9.38
C ASN A 580 -3.59 -23.98 9.12
N LEU A 581 -3.82 -22.90 9.89
CA LEU A 581 -3.08 -21.67 9.69
C LEU A 581 -1.56 -21.91 9.79
N ALA A 582 -1.11 -22.53 10.86
CA ALA A 582 0.31 -22.82 11.07
C ALA A 582 0.92 -23.72 9.97
N SER A 583 0.22 -24.76 9.56
CA SER A 583 0.68 -25.64 8.47
C SER A 583 0.69 -24.95 7.11
N THR A 584 -0.25 -24.04 6.86
CA THR A 584 -0.27 -23.25 5.63
C THR A 584 0.91 -22.28 5.59
N ILE A 585 1.17 -21.52 6.68
CA ILE A 585 2.34 -20.64 6.78
C ILE A 585 3.63 -21.45 6.57
N LYS A 586 3.76 -22.60 7.23
CA LYS A 586 4.90 -23.47 7.06
C LYS A 586 5.08 -23.92 5.60
N SER A 587 4.01 -24.33 4.95
CA SER A 587 4.03 -24.79 3.56
C SER A 587 4.48 -23.71 2.60
N ILE A 588 4.01 -22.48 2.76
CA ILE A 588 4.43 -21.33 1.97
C ILE A 588 5.93 -21.09 2.15
N GLN A 589 6.39 -21.02 3.39
CA GLN A 589 7.80 -20.76 3.68
C GLN A 589 8.73 -21.90 3.22
N ASP A 590 8.32 -23.14 3.37
CA ASP A 590 9.10 -24.29 2.89
C ASP A 590 9.25 -24.24 1.36
N LYS A 591 8.19 -23.83 0.64
CA LYS A 591 8.23 -23.64 -0.81
C LYS A 591 9.22 -22.52 -1.18
N ASN A 592 9.09 -21.35 -0.56
CA ASN A 592 9.95 -20.19 -0.77
C ASN A 592 11.41 -20.54 -0.47
N ARG A 593 11.69 -21.18 0.65
CA ARG A 593 13.01 -21.67 1.07
C ARG A 593 13.58 -22.73 0.11
N SER A 594 12.74 -23.64 -0.39
CA SER A 594 13.16 -24.65 -1.37
C SER A 594 13.61 -23.98 -2.67
N ALA A 595 12.86 -22.99 -3.15
CA ALA A 595 13.23 -22.22 -4.33
C ALA A 595 14.56 -21.48 -4.11
N TYR A 596 14.70 -20.78 -2.97
CA TYR A 596 15.96 -20.13 -2.58
C TYR A 596 17.14 -21.10 -2.55
N ASN A 597 16.98 -22.28 -1.96
CA ASN A 597 18.04 -23.29 -1.88
C ASN A 597 18.43 -23.87 -3.25
N SER A 598 17.56 -23.80 -4.24
CA SER A 598 17.81 -24.25 -5.62
C SER A 598 18.45 -23.17 -6.52
N ARG A 599 18.81 -21.98 -5.97
CA ARG A 599 19.38 -20.88 -6.74
C ARG A 599 20.73 -21.25 -7.34
N LYS A 600 21.02 -20.66 -8.49
CA LYS A 600 22.29 -20.85 -9.23
C LYS A 600 23.32 -19.75 -8.96
N TYR A 601 22.92 -18.64 -8.37
CA TYR A 601 23.82 -17.55 -7.99
C TYR A 601 24.38 -17.80 -6.58
N THR A 602 25.58 -17.32 -6.35
CA THR A 602 26.25 -17.43 -5.03
C THR A 602 26.20 -16.10 -4.32
N HIS A 603 25.58 -16.07 -3.16
CA HIS A 603 25.75 -14.99 -2.17
C HIS A 603 25.65 -15.62 -0.78
N THR A 604 26.16 -14.89 0.22
CA THR A 604 26.26 -15.37 1.60
C THR A 604 25.02 -15.02 2.42
N SER A 605 24.11 -14.17 1.90
CA SER A 605 22.89 -13.85 2.63
C SER A 605 22.00 -15.07 2.88
N GLY A 606 21.30 -15.03 4.02
CA GLY A 606 20.31 -16.02 4.38
C GLY A 606 19.01 -15.83 3.60
N PHE A 607 18.13 -16.80 3.71
CA PHE A 607 16.75 -16.68 3.27
C PHE A 607 15.93 -15.89 4.29
N TYR A 608 15.20 -14.89 3.82
CA TYR A 608 14.30 -14.06 4.63
C TYR A 608 12.95 -13.93 3.92
N ASP A 609 11.94 -14.53 4.50
CA ASP A 609 10.57 -14.36 4.03
C ASP A 609 10.04 -13.02 4.54
N ALA A 610 9.74 -12.07 3.65
CA ALA A 610 9.25 -10.75 4.03
C ALA A 610 7.74 -10.77 4.22
N ILE A 611 7.31 -11.13 5.43
CA ILE A 611 5.89 -11.21 5.78
C ILE A 611 5.34 -9.82 6.13
N LYS A 612 4.11 -9.54 5.71
CA LYS A 612 3.40 -8.28 5.96
C LYS A 612 1.90 -8.50 6.07
N LEU A 613 1.16 -7.49 6.51
CA LEU A 613 -0.30 -7.49 6.52
C LEU A 613 -0.88 -6.57 5.44
N SER A 614 -0.30 -5.41 5.22
CA SER A 614 -0.66 -4.49 4.15
C SER A 614 0.54 -3.64 3.75
N ASN A 615 0.39 -2.85 2.70
CA ASN A 615 1.37 -1.85 2.28
C ASN A 615 0.66 -0.63 1.67
N HIS A 616 1.43 0.25 1.03
CA HIS A 616 0.94 1.47 0.40
C HIS A 616 0.15 1.25 -0.90
N ASP A 617 0.07 0.02 -1.40
CA ASP A 617 -0.62 -0.37 -2.65
C ASP A 617 -1.82 -1.28 -2.45
N GLU A 618 -2.16 -1.59 -1.21
CA GLU A 618 -3.26 -2.47 -0.83
C GLU A 618 -4.23 -1.77 0.10
N ASN A 619 -5.43 -2.33 0.24
CA ASN A 619 -6.32 -1.93 1.32
C ASN A 619 -5.61 -2.13 2.66
N ARG A 620 -5.77 -1.19 3.58
CA ARG A 620 -5.22 -1.37 4.92
C ARG A 620 -5.85 -2.57 5.60
N VAL A 621 -5.05 -3.35 6.32
CA VAL A 621 -5.51 -4.56 7.01
C VAL A 621 -6.69 -4.29 7.95
N ALA A 622 -6.75 -3.13 8.57
CA ALA A 622 -7.89 -2.74 9.40
C ALA A 622 -9.21 -2.73 8.62
N SER A 623 -9.22 -2.19 7.38
CA SER A 623 -10.40 -2.23 6.51
C SER A 623 -10.77 -3.65 6.11
N GLU A 624 -9.79 -4.47 5.74
CA GLU A 624 -9.99 -5.87 5.36
C GLU A 624 -10.54 -6.73 6.51
N LEU A 625 -10.31 -6.30 7.76
CA LEU A 625 -10.83 -6.94 8.98
C LEU A 625 -12.11 -6.28 9.52
N GLY A 626 -12.79 -5.45 8.71
CA GLY A 626 -14.02 -4.76 9.09
C GLY A 626 -13.81 -3.71 10.19
N ASN A 627 -12.62 -3.17 10.29
CA ASN A 627 -12.15 -2.23 11.33
C ASN A 627 -12.42 -2.70 12.78
N ASN A 628 -12.41 -4.02 12.97
CA ASN A 628 -12.62 -4.65 14.27
C ASN A 628 -11.33 -4.62 15.09
N ASP A 629 -11.35 -3.96 16.27
CA ASP A 629 -10.17 -3.75 17.11
C ASP A 629 -9.54 -5.06 17.61
N GLN A 630 -10.35 -6.06 17.93
CA GLN A 630 -9.83 -7.35 18.38
C GLN A 630 -9.15 -8.12 17.23
N LYS A 631 -9.73 -8.05 16.02
CA LYS A 631 -9.13 -8.66 14.85
C LYS A 631 -7.84 -7.95 14.43
N LYS A 632 -7.77 -6.60 14.56
CA LYS A 632 -6.53 -5.84 14.33
C LYS A 632 -5.42 -6.29 15.28
N ARG A 633 -5.73 -6.44 16.58
CA ARG A 633 -4.79 -6.96 17.58
C ARG A 633 -4.32 -8.37 17.24
N LEU A 634 -5.25 -9.23 16.87
CA LEU A 634 -4.96 -10.61 16.49
C LEU A 634 -4.02 -10.65 15.26
N ALA A 635 -4.28 -9.82 14.24
CA ALA A 635 -3.46 -9.75 13.03
C ALA A 635 -2.02 -9.31 13.34
N GLY A 636 -1.84 -8.23 14.11
CA GLY A 636 -0.52 -7.76 14.54
C GLY A 636 0.23 -8.80 15.39
N ALA A 637 -0.46 -9.48 16.31
CA ALA A 637 0.12 -10.54 17.10
C ALA A 637 0.55 -11.74 16.25
N ILE A 638 -0.25 -12.15 15.27
CA ILE A 638 0.11 -13.23 14.32
C ILE A 638 1.33 -12.81 13.50
N LEU A 639 1.35 -11.58 12.95
CA LEU A 639 2.51 -11.06 12.20
C LEU A 639 3.80 -11.16 13.00
N LEU A 640 3.78 -10.67 14.24
CA LEU A 640 4.97 -10.56 15.08
C LEU A 640 5.41 -11.89 15.73
N THR A 641 4.58 -12.92 15.69
CA THR A 641 4.91 -14.27 16.19
C THR A 641 5.12 -15.31 15.09
N SER A 642 4.89 -14.92 13.83
CA SER A 642 5.16 -15.77 12.66
C SER A 642 6.65 -15.78 12.31
N PRO A 643 7.14 -16.87 11.69
CA PRO A 643 8.51 -16.91 11.19
C PRO A 643 8.67 -16.00 9.96
N GLY A 644 9.86 -15.45 9.76
CA GLY A 644 10.19 -14.53 8.66
C GLY A 644 10.65 -13.18 9.16
N LYS A 645 10.73 -12.20 8.26
CA LYS A 645 11.04 -10.80 8.58
C LYS A 645 9.77 -9.96 8.45
N PRO A 646 9.16 -9.55 9.57
CA PRO A 646 7.91 -8.80 9.51
C PRO A 646 8.12 -7.36 9.07
N PHE A 647 7.19 -6.89 8.24
CA PHE A 647 7.07 -5.51 7.83
C PHE A 647 5.80 -4.92 8.43
N ILE A 648 5.94 -3.82 9.15
CA ILE A 648 4.83 -3.02 9.69
C ILE A 648 4.68 -1.80 8.79
N TYR A 649 3.48 -1.59 8.25
CA TYR A 649 3.20 -0.42 7.44
C TYR A 649 2.74 0.75 8.32
N GLN A 650 3.26 1.97 8.11
CA GLN A 650 2.96 3.17 8.90
C GLN A 650 1.46 3.31 9.19
N GLY A 651 1.11 3.46 10.46
CA GLY A 651 -0.26 3.60 10.94
C GLY A 651 -1.01 2.28 11.11
N GLU A 652 -0.43 1.13 10.74
CA GLU A 652 -1.01 -0.19 11.02
C GLU A 652 -1.09 -0.45 12.52
N GLU A 653 -0.04 -0.10 13.24
CA GLU A 653 0.07 -0.18 14.70
C GLU A 653 -0.85 0.81 15.44
N LEU A 654 -1.37 1.80 14.74
CA LEU A 654 -2.38 2.75 15.23
C LEU A 654 -3.80 2.34 14.84
N GLY A 655 -3.93 1.28 14.01
CA GLY A 655 -5.21 0.78 13.54
C GLY A 655 -5.83 1.59 12.41
N TYR A 656 -5.04 2.32 11.63
CA TYR A 656 -5.51 3.10 10.49
C TYR A 656 -6.19 2.22 9.46
N TRP A 657 -7.27 2.73 8.89
CA TRP A 657 -8.07 2.08 7.84
C TRP A 657 -8.03 2.90 6.55
N GLY A 658 -8.40 2.28 5.46
CA GLY A 658 -8.48 2.89 4.14
C GLY A 658 -8.59 1.81 3.07
N VAL A 659 -9.27 2.14 1.97
CA VAL A 659 -9.45 1.26 0.82
C VAL A 659 -8.87 1.93 -0.44
N LYS A 660 -8.11 1.17 -1.21
CA LYS A 660 -7.40 1.68 -2.39
C LYS A 660 -8.35 2.15 -3.50
N SER A 661 -9.53 1.55 -3.62
CA SER A 661 -10.54 1.97 -4.60
C SER A 661 -11.05 3.40 -4.38
N SER A 662 -10.87 3.96 -3.18
CA SER A 662 -11.17 5.37 -2.87
C SER A 662 -10.01 6.32 -3.20
N GLY A 663 -8.93 5.82 -3.80
CA GLY A 663 -7.71 6.54 -4.15
C GLY A 663 -6.52 6.13 -3.28
N ASP A 664 -5.34 6.06 -3.89
CA ASP A 664 -4.10 5.64 -3.24
C ASP A 664 -3.77 6.45 -1.98
N GLN A 665 -4.07 7.76 -2.00
CA GLN A 665 -3.85 8.64 -0.85
C GLN A 665 -4.61 8.19 0.41
N ASN A 666 -5.72 7.47 0.25
CA ASN A 666 -6.55 7.00 1.36
C ASN A 666 -6.02 5.70 2.02
N VAL A 667 -4.96 5.12 1.49
CA VAL A 667 -4.17 4.07 2.15
C VAL A 667 -2.77 4.55 2.55
N ARG A 668 -2.41 5.82 2.23
CA ARG A 668 -1.10 6.45 2.48
C ARG A 668 -1.16 7.60 3.46
N GLN A 669 -2.19 7.61 4.31
CA GLN A 669 -2.48 8.72 5.24
C GLN A 669 -1.27 9.03 6.14
N PRO A 670 -1.13 10.29 6.54
CA PRO A 670 -0.06 10.74 7.41
C PRO A 670 -0.23 10.20 8.84
N ILE A 671 0.88 10.10 9.57
CA ILE A 671 0.83 9.79 10.99
C ILE A 671 0.28 11.00 11.77
N TYR A 672 -0.70 10.73 12.61
CA TYR A 672 -1.28 11.69 13.55
C TYR A 672 -0.55 11.61 14.87
N TRP A 673 0.44 12.50 15.05
CA TRP A 673 1.36 12.44 16.19
C TRP A 673 0.72 12.87 17.49
N GLU A 674 0.09 14.03 17.50
CA GLU A 674 -0.48 14.65 18.68
C GLU A 674 -1.97 14.94 18.50
N LYS A 675 -2.76 14.75 19.55
CA LYS A 675 -4.17 15.13 19.54
C LYS A 675 -4.33 16.62 19.22
N GLY A 676 -5.10 16.93 18.17
CA GLY A 676 -5.26 18.30 17.66
C GLY A 676 -4.04 18.83 16.90
N GLY A 677 -3.00 18.01 16.71
CA GLY A 677 -1.81 18.35 15.95
C GLY A 677 -2.08 18.40 14.44
N LYS A 678 -1.22 19.10 13.72
CA LYS A 678 -1.24 19.13 12.26
C LYS A 678 -0.57 17.88 11.72
N VAL A 679 -0.99 17.44 10.54
CA VAL A 679 -0.39 16.37 9.77
C VAL A 679 0.11 16.89 8.43
N PRO A 680 1.12 16.26 7.80
CA PRO A 680 1.49 16.57 6.42
C PRO A 680 0.28 16.41 5.50
N SER A 681 -0.14 17.49 4.85
CA SER A 681 -1.38 17.49 4.03
C SER A 681 -1.26 18.24 2.71
N SER A 682 -0.07 18.78 2.39
CA SER A 682 0.15 19.47 1.11
C SER A 682 0.44 18.52 -0.05
N TRP A 683 0.82 17.29 0.22
CA TRP A 683 1.20 16.30 -0.78
C TRP A 683 0.01 15.74 -1.57
N CYS A 684 -1.15 15.61 -0.97
CA CYS A 684 -2.41 15.18 -1.60
C CYS A 684 -3.59 15.41 -0.65
N SER A 685 -4.80 15.52 -1.19
CA SER A 685 -6.03 15.44 -0.40
C SER A 685 -6.33 13.98 -0.07
N PHE A 686 -6.57 13.65 1.18
CA PHE A 686 -6.90 12.31 1.66
C PHE A 686 -8.07 12.34 2.64
N ASP A 687 -8.66 11.17 2.94
CA ASP A 687 -9.70 11.06 3.96
C ASP A 687 -9.10 11.36 5.35
N THR A 688 -9.57 12.41 5.98
CA THR A 688 -9.11 12.88 7.30
C THR A 688 -9.83 12.21 8.47
N SER A 689 -10.69 11.22 8.23
CA SER A 689 -11.44 10.54 9.29
C SER A 689 -10.56 9.80 10.31
N ILE A 690 -9.32 9.46 9.93
CA ILE A 690 -8.32 8.92 10.87
C ILE A 690 -7.80 9.97 11.86
N ILE A 691 -7.94 11.27 11.58
CA ILE A 691 -7.52 12.37 12.46
C ILE A 691 -8.65 12.59 13.48
N SER A 692 -8.81 11.67 14.40
CA SER A 692 -9.87 11.64 15.39
C SER A 692 -9.34 11.22 16.75
N ASP A 693 -10.15 11.43 17.79
CA ASP A 693 -9.79 11.08 19.16
C ASP A 693 -9.45 9.59 19.28
N GLY A 694 -8.39 9.29 20.01
CA GLY A 694 -7.87 7.93 20.22
C GLY A 694 -6.99 7.40 19.09
N MET A 695 -6.76 8.18 18.01
CA MET A 695 -5.99 7.73 16.85
C MET A 695 -4.59 8.33 16.79
N SER A 696 -4.28 9.33 17.62
CA SER A 696 -2.93 9.90 17.66
C SER A 696 -1.94 8.99 18.39
N VAL A 697 -0.67 9.13 18.02
CA VAL A 697 0.44 8.44 18.70
C VAL A 697 0.46 8.80 20.18
N SER A 698 0.32 10.08 20.55
CA SER A 698 0.36 10.51 21.94
C SER A 698 -0.78 9.92 22.78
N GLU A 699 -2.00 9.82 22.24
CA GLU A 699 -3.13 9.21 22.93
C GLU A 699 -2.91 7.70 23.13
N GLN A 700 -2.48 6.99 22.09
CA GLN A 700 -2.24 5.55 22.17
C GLN A 700 -0.99 5.19 22.98
N ALA A 701 0.02 6.04 23.01
CA ALA A 701 1.19 5.84 23.87
C ALA A 701 0.83 5.98 25.36
N ALA A 702 -0.15 6.81 25.68
CA ALA A 702 -0.64 7.01 27.05
C ALA A 702 -1.64 5.92 27.51
N ASP A 703 -2.25 5.18 26.58
CA ASP A 703 -3.17 4.06 26.93
C ASP A 703 -2.42 2.73 26.90
N SER A 704 -2.17 2.16 28.08
CA SER A 704 -1.48 0.87 28.23
C SER A 704 -2.16 -0.30 27.49
N ARG A 705 -3.43 -0.15 27.10
CA ARG A 705 -4.22 -1.16 26.38
C ARG A 705 -4.37 -0.85 24.89
N SER A 706 -3.75 0.21 24.38
CA SER A 706 -3.86 0.60 22.99
C SER A 706 -3.31 -0.46 22.02
N LEU A 707 -3.67 -0.36 20.75
CA LEU A 707 -3.11 -1.20 19.72
C LEU A 707 -1.60 -0.97 19.58
N LEU A 708 -1.15 0.29 19.66
CA LEU A 708 0.27 0.65 19.65
C LEU A 708 1.05 -0.08 20.75
N GLN A 709 0.55 -0.08 21.98
CA GLN A 709 1.22 -0.79 23.09
C GLN A 709 1.26 -2.29 22.83
N MET A 710 0.20 -2.89 22.29
CA MET A 710 0.21 -4.30 21.92
C MET A 710 1.30 -4.61 20.89
N TYR A 711 1.45 -3.78 19.83
CA TYR A 711 2.54 -3.95 18.85
C TYR A 711 3.91 -3.85 19.53
N ARG A 712 4.14 -2.87 20.41
CA ARG A 712 5.38 -2.73 21.17
C ARG A 712 5.72 -3.97 22.00
N HIS A 713 4.73 -4.54 22.68
CA HIS A 713 4.90 -5.75 23.51
C HIS A 713 5.31 -6.97 22.68
N PHE A 714 4.60 -7.22 21.57
CA PHE A 714 4.92 -8.34 20.70
C PHE A 714 6.24 -8.14 19.97
N ALA A 715 6.57 -6.91 19.57
CA ALA A 715 7.87 -6.57 19.02
C ALA A 715 9.00 -6.78 20.02
N TYR A 716 8.80 -6.37 21.27
CA TYR A 716 9.77 -6.64 22.35
C TYR A 716 9.98 -8.13 22.54
N ALA A 717 8.91 -8.90 22.66
CA ALA A 717 9.01 -10.35 22.79
C ALA A 717 9.76 -10.96 21.60
N ARG A 718 9.44 -10.54 20.37
CA ARG A 718 10.15 -11.01 19.17
C ARG A 718 11.65 -10.68 19.20
N ASN A 719 12.01 -9.46 19.56
CA ASN A 719 13.38 -8.99 19.53
C ASN A 719 14.25 -9.60 20.66
N THR A 720 13.63 -10.05 21.76
CA THR A 720 14.34 -10.60 22.92
C THR A 720 14.33 -12.12 23.01
N HIS A 721 13.48 -12.80 22.20
CA HIS A 721 13.36 -14.25 22.18
C HIS A 721 13.86 -14.84 20.86
N PRO A 722 15.02 -15.53 20.85
CA PRO A 722 15.59 -16.11 19.63
C PRO A 722 14.64 -17.02 18.87
N ALA A 723 13.76 -17.76 19.57
CA ALA A 723 12.76 -18.60 18.94
C ALA A 723 11.78 -17.78 18.08
N LEU A 724 11.30 -16.64 18.55
CA LEU A 724 10.42 -15.76 17.78
C LEU A 724 11.16 -15.03 16.65
N ALA A 725 12.39 -14.61 16.90
CA ALA A 725 13.17 -13.85 15.93
C ALA A 725 13.67 -14.71 14.76
N GLU A 726 14.23 -15.88 15.05
CA GLU A 726 14.97 -16.70 14.08
C GLU A 726 14.48 -18.16 13.98
N GLY A 727 13.52 -18.54 14.81
CA GLY A 727 13.04 -19.91 14.87
C GLY A 727 12.26 -20.34 13.63
N THR A 728 12.14 -21.64 13.50
CA THR A 728 11.28 -22.28 12.52
C THR A 728 9.93 -22.65 13.13
N ILE A 729 8.89 -22.63 12.32
CA ILE A 729 7.54 -22.97 12.75
C ILE A 729 7.32 -24.49 12.74
N GLU A 730 6.81 -25.01 13.85
CA GLU A 730 6.30 -26.36 13.97
C GLU A 730 4.81 -26.32 14.31
N PRO A 731 3.92 -26.68 13.36
CA PRO A 731 2.48 -26.67 13.60
C PRO A 731 2.08 -27.59 14.76
N VAL A 732 1.15 -27.12 15.58
CA VAL A 732 0.56 -27.85 16.70
C VAL A 732 -0.94 -28.01 16.50
N ASN A 733 -1.46 -29.21 16.66
CA ASN A 733 -2.90 -29.42 16.64
C ASN A 733 -3.48 -29.03 18.00
N SER A 734 -4.30 -28.00 18.03
CA SER A 734 -5.00 -27.52 19.24
C SER A 734 -6.25 -28.33 19.60
N GLY A 735 -6.74 -29.19 18.69
CA GLY A 735 -8.01 -29.88 18.84
C GLY A 735 -9.26 -28.99 18.71
N ASN A 736 -9.11 -27.69 18.42
CA ASN A 736 -10.20 -26.72 18.25
C ASN A 736 -9.99 -25.89 16.98
N ASN A 737 -11.00 -25.83 16.13
CA ASN A 737 -10.91 -25.13 14.84
C ASN A 737 -10.73 -23.61 14.95
N ALA A 738 -11.14 -22.99 16.06
CA ALA A 738 -10.91 -21.56 16.27
C ALA A 738 -9.47 -21.24 16.65
N VAL A 739 -8.67 -22.23 17.09
CA VAL A 739 -7.33 -22.00 17.64
C VAL A 739 -6.25 -22.43 16.68
N ALA A 740 -5.43 -21.48 16.25
CA ALA A 740 -4.14 -21.74 15.60
C ALA A 740 -3.07 -21.88 16.69
N ALA A 741 -2.23 -22.91 16.58
CA ALA A 741 -1.13 -23.12 17.51
C ALA A 741 0.12 -23.63 16.79
N TRP A 742 1.28 -23.19 17.25
CA TRP A 742 2.58 -23.68 16.75
C TRP A 742 3.68 -23.48 17.79
N LYS A 743 4.75 -24.22 17.63
CA LYS A 743 6.00 -23.89 18.30
C LYS A 743 6.88 -23.09 17.35
N MET A 744 7.59 -22.12 17.92
CA MET A 744 8.74 -21.52 17.27
C MET A 744 9.99 -22.12 17.90
N VAL A 745 10.87 -22.68 17.07
CA VAL A 745 12.03 -23.45 17.53
C VAL A 745 13.32 -22.86 16.95
N SER A 746 14.19 -22.39 17.82
CA SER A 746 15.56 -21.99 17.48
C SER A 746 16.57 -22.99 18.07
N SER A 747 17.86 -22.77 17.84
CA SER A 747 18.92 -23.59 18.43
C SER A 747 19.02 -23.50 19.96
N SER A 748 18.49 -22.43 20.55
CA SER A 748 18.65 -22.11 21.98
C SER A 748 17.33 -22.03 22.75
N GLU A 749 16.21 -21.98 22.04
CA GLU A 749 14.92 -21.73 22.68
C GLU A 749 13.77 -22.36 21.89
N THR A 750 12.74 -22.77 22.59
CA THR A 750 11.43 -23.14 22.03
C THR A 750 10.35 -22.39 22.77
N VAL A 751 9.42 -21.79 22.03
CA VAL A 751 8.22 -21.15 22.59
C VAL A 751 6.95 -21.75 21.97
N LEU A 752 5.86 -21.73 22.70
CA LEU A 752 4.53 -22.10 22.22
C LEU A 752 3.73 -20.86 21.94
N VAL A 753 3.24 -20.73 20.73
CA VAL A 753 2.39 -19.63 20.25
C VAL A 753 0.98 -20.16 20.05
N MET A 754 -0.02 -19.45 20.58
CA MET A 754 -1.43 -19.80 20.43
C MET A 754 -2.27 -18.57 20.15
N HIS A 755 -3.18 -18.69 19.17
CA HIS A 755 -4.12 -17.65 18.76
C HIS A 755 -5.54 -18.21 18.71
N ASN A 756 -6.45 -17.60 19.44
CA ASN A 756 -7.88 -17.86 19.29
C ASN A 756 -8.46 -16.87 18.29
N LEU A 757 -8.81 -17.35 17.09
CA LEU A 757 -9.38 -16.54 16.01
C LEU A 757 -10.91 -16.39 16.15
N GLY A 758 -11.52 -17.17 17.06
CA GLY A 758 -12.97 -17.18 17.27
C GLY A 758 -13.46 -16.10 18.23
N GLY A 759 -14.73 -15.74 18.08
CA GLY A 759 -15.43 -14.75 18.92
C GLY A 759 -15.92 -15.29 20.28
N ALA A 760 -15.44 -16.46 20.72
CA ALA A 760 -15.78 -17.04 22.01
C ALA A 760 -14.53 -17.53 22.74
N SER A 761 -14.56 -17.54 24.07
CA SER A 761 -13.49 -18.14 24.86
C SER A 761 -13.46 -19.66 24.64
N VAL A 762 -12.27 -20.22 24.51
CA VAL A 762 -12.08 -21.66 24.28
C VAL A 762 -11.03 -22.22 25.24
N THR A 763 -11.21 -23.47 25.64
CA THR A 763 -10.20 -24.23 26.40
C THR A 763 -9.66 -25.34 25.50
N VAL A 764 -8.36 -25.41 25.40
CA VAL A 764 -7.65 -26.40 24.58
C VAL A 764 -6.55 -27.08 25.39
N THR A 765 -6.12 -28.25 24.93
CA THR A 765 -4.97 -28.95 25.54
C THR A 765 -3.73 -28.64 24.69
N ALA A 766 -2.76 -27.98 25.28
CA ALA A 766 -1.47 -27.70 24.64
C ALA A 766 -0.65 -29.01 24.49
N SER A 767 0.10 -29.12 23.41
CA SER A 767 0.94 -30.29 23.11
C SER A 767 2.20 -30.38 23.98
N VAL A 768 2.55 -29.26 24.60
CA VAL A 768 3.67 -29.12 25.55
C VAL A 768 3.17 -28.35 26.76
N THR A 769 3.80 -28.52 27.91
CA THR A 769 3.39 -27.83 29.14
C THR A 769 3.85 -26.36 29.07
N PRO A 770 2.92 -25.39 29.00
CA PRO A 770 3.27 -23.98 29.15
C PRO A 770 3.93 -23.71 30.52
N ASP A 771 4.95 -22.87 30.54
CA ASP A 771 5.62 -22.47 31.77
C ASP A 771 5.22 -21.06 32.20
N LYS A 772 5.68 -20.05 31.42
CA LYS A 772 5.37 -18.63 31.71
C LYS A 772 4.78 -17.97 30.46
N VAL A 773 3.89 -17.01 30.65
CA VAL A 773 3.45 -16.09 29.60
C VAL A 773 4.62 -15.13 29.30
N ILE A 774 5.08 -15.15 28.06
CA ILE A 774 6.07 -14.19 27.55
C ILE A 774 5.35 -12.89 27.14
N VAL A 775 4.29 -13.03 26.34
CA VAL A 775 3.47 -11.90 25.87
C VAL A 775 2.05 -12.40 25.60
N SER A 776 1.07 -11.51 25.78
CA SER A 776 -0.34 -11.78 25.47
C SER A 776 -1.02 -10.51 24.96
N SER A 777 -1.89 -10.67 23.95
CA SER A 777 -2.78 -9.60 23.48
C SER A 777 -4.16 -9.69 24.12
N SER A 778 -4.32 -10.56 25.11
CA SER A 778 -5.67 -10.91 25.56
C SER A 778 -6.37 -9.75 26.24
N ASN A 779 -7.63 -9.68 25.90
CA ASN A 779 -8.62 -8.85 26.53
C ASN A 779 -9.27 -9.57 27.73
N GLY A 780 -8.65 -10.55 28.28
CA GLY A 780 -9.11 -11.32 29.41
C GLY A 780 -7.99 -12.19 29.94
N GLU A 781 -8.24 -12.83 31.06
CA GLU A 781 -7.23 -13.66 31.69
C GLU A 781 -6.98 -14.95 30.90
N ILE A 782 -5.72 -15.18 30.50
CA ILE A 782 -5.26 -16.47 30.02
C ILE A 782 -5.16 -17.40 31.26
N LYS A 783 -5.93 -18.50 31.24
CA LYS A 783 -5.88 -19.47 32.34
C LYS A 783 -5.09 -20.70 31.90
N VAL A 784 -4.14 -21.11 32.75
CA VAL A 784 -3.30 -22.27 32.50
C VAL A 784 -3.42 -23.21 33.69
N SER A 785 -3.69 -24.49 33.40
CA SER A 785 -3.69 -25.57 34.41
C SER A 785 -3.07 -26.81 33.76
N GLY A 786 -1.81 -27.06 34.09
CA GLY A 786 -1.01 -28.09 33.41
C GLY A 786 -0.89 -27.79 31.90
N THR A 787 -1.40 -28.70 31.09
CA THR A 787 -1.48 -28.49 29.62
C THR A 787 -2.79 -27.85 29.16
N SER A 788 -3.75 -27.63 30.03
CA SER A 788 -5.02 -26.99 29.71
C SER A 788 -4.85 -25.48 29.66
N VAL A 789 -5.15 -24.88 28.52
CA VAL A 789 -5.06 -23.44 28.28
C VAL A 789 -6.42 -22.90 27.86
N THR A 790 -6.93 -21.92 28.61
CA THR A 790 -8.14 -21.17 28.23
C THR A 790 -7.74 -19.85 27.59
N LEU A 791 -8.18 -19.66 26.35
CA LEU A 791 -7.92 -18.47 25.53
C LEU A 791 -9.21 -17.66 25.39
N PRO A 792 -9.25 -16.39 25.81
CA PRO A 792 -10.36 -15.49 25.51
C PRO A 792 -10.61 -15.36 23.99
N ALA A 793 -11.77 -14.80 23.62
CA ALA A 793 -12.08 -14.50 22.23
C ALA A 793 -11.01 -13.59 21.61
N TYR A 794 -10.64 -13.84 20.35
CA TYR A 794 -9.69 -13.04 19.57
C TYR A 794 -8.38 -12.73 20.31
N SER A 795 -7.82 -13.72 20.99
CA SER A 795 -6.62 -13.53 21.83
C SER A 795 -5.40 -14.26 21.27
N SER A 796 -4.25 -13.74 21.63
CA SER A 796 -2.94 -14.29 21.29
C SER A 796 -2.09 -14.43 22.54
N VAL A 797 -1.30 -15.48 22.64
CA VAL A 797 -0.35 -15.69 23.73
C VAL A 797 0.88 -16.45 23.26
N VAL A 798 2.00 -16.09 23.81
CA VAL A 798 3.28 -16.81 23.67
C VAL A 798 3.70 -17.30 25.05
N PHE A 799 4.05 -18.55 25.15
CA PHE A 799 4.56 -19.19 26.37
C PHE A 799 6.01 -19.65 26.19
N SER A 800 6.83 -19.51 27.23
CA SER A 800 7.96 -20.41 27.40
C SER A 800 7.42 -21.82 27.68
N VAL A 801 8.19 -22.84 27.35
CA VAL A 801 7.81 -24.25 27.57
C VAL A 801 8.80 -24.93 28.49
N LYS A 802 8.30 -25.91 29.29
CA LYS A 802 9.14 -26.72 30.18
C LYS A 802 9.89 -27.78 29.44
#